data_ea01af9ce4399bb03185f2f4797eecda
#
_entry.id   ea01af9ce4399bb03185f2f4797eecda
#
_cell.length_a   1.000
_cell.length_b   1.000
_cell.length_c   1.000
_cell.angle_alpha   90.00
_cell.angle_beta   90.00
_cell.angle_gamma   90.00
#
_symmetry.space_group_name_H-M   'P 1'
#
loop_
_entity.id
_entity.type
_entity.pdbx_description
1 polymer ?
#
loop_
_entity_poly.entity_id
_entity_poly.type
_entity_poly.pdbx_seq_one_letter_code
_entity_poly.pdbx_strand_id
1 'polypeptide(L)'
;CPASVQLVALSATVANAGQLTDWIERVHGPTQLVLSDFRPVPLHFSFCSAKGLHPLLNDARTGLHPNSKVWRAPKGYKRKGRSPKPPQPEPPPISFVIAQMAEREMLPAIYFIFSRRGCDRAVRDLGSQCLVSPTQQDQIRERLRAYSQANPEAVRDGIHADALLRGIAAHHAGVLPAWKELIEELFQQGLVKAVFATETLAAGINMPARSTVISALSKRTERGHRPLMGSEFLQMAGRAGRRGLDSEGYVVTVQSRFEGVREAGQLATSPADPLVSQFTPGYGMVLNLLQRHDLKKARELVERSFGRYLASLDLVDDEELLEQLRLQLGQLKGVAGDVPWEDFEDYEKRRSRLREERRLLRILQQQAEETLANELTLALQFASVGTLVSLKAPQLRGRVTPAVIVDKLEGPGQFPLLLCLTDENVWLLLPCQAVVSLHAELSCLQVSGLVEPNLQRAGELRHGDQQSGGLALAIAHMAKRHDMTTPQYDLAGEVLTQAQLVRGLEEELEQQPAHRWGDRKQLKKHRRRMEELELEIRERQQLLHQRANRHWETFLSLIEILQHFGCLDDLEPTEIGRTVAALRGDNELWLGLALISGHLDELCPPDLAAVFEAISTEVNRPDLWSGFPSTAKAEEALHDLAGIRRELLRAQERSQVVIPAWWEPELMGLVDAWARGAAWSDLIANTSLDEGDVVRILRRTVDLLGQVPYCEAISEQLRSNARLALKAINRFPVCEAEDLLKAAAVEAGGLNPATERAA
;
A
#
# COMPACT_ATOMS: atom_id res chain seq x y z
N CYS A 1 31.65 13.91 7.24
CA CYS A 1 33.12 13.83 7.24
C CYS A 1 33.69 15.24 7.11
N PRO A 2 34.85 15.53 7.75
CA PRO A 2 35.60 16.74 7.47
C PRO A 2 36.02 16.84 6.00
N ALA A 3 36.12 18.04 5.45
CA ALA A 3 36.52 18.25 4.06
C ALA A 3 37.96 17.74 3.71
N SER A 4 38.77 17.54 4.76
CA SER A 4 40.12 16.96 4.61
C SER A 4 40.15 15.45 4.41
N VAL A 5 39.00 14.75 4.64
CA VAL A 5 38.91 13.30 4.47
C VAL A 5 38.48 12.98 3.06
N GLN A 6 39.29 12.22 2.35
CA GLN A 6 38.97 11.74 1.00
C GLN A 6 37.95 10.57 1.12
N LEU A 7 36.85 10.64 0.34
CA LEU A 7 35.86 9.55 0.26
C LEU A 7 36.12 8.74 -1.03
N VAL A 8 36.23 7.42 -0.86
CA VAL A 8 36.25 6.46 -1.96
C VAL A 8 35.08 5.52 -1.79
N ALA A 9 34.04 5.68 -2.60
CA ALA A 9 32.87 4.81 -2.59
C ALA A 9 33.03 3.69 -3.61
N LEU A 10 32.94 2.45 -3.16
CA LEU A 10 33.01 1.26 -4.02
C LEU A 10 31.65 0.55 -4.00
N SER A 11 31.14 0.25 -5.16
CA SER A 11 29.88 -0.48 -5.31
C SER A 11 29.96 -1.48 -6.47
N ALA A 12 29.13 -2.51 -6.40
CA ALA A 12 28.81 -3.32 -7.56
C ALA A 12 27.88 -2.53 -8.51
N THR A 13 27.02 -3.20 -9.25
CA THR A 13 26.10 -2.57 -10.20
C THR A 13 24.99 -1.80 -9.46
N VAL A 14 24.88 -0.50 -9.68
CA VAL A 14 23.85 0.40 -9.15
C VAL A 14 23.27 1.20 -10.31
N ALA A 15 21.94 1.22 -10.47
CA ALA A 15 21.31 1.90 -11.60
C ALA A 15 21.44 3.42 -11.55
N ASN A 16 21.47 4.02 -10.37
CA ASN A 16 21.51 5.46 -10.15
C ASN A 16 22.86 5.97 -9.62
N ALA A 17 23.96 5.39 -10.09
CA ALA A 17 25.32 5.79 -9.68
C ALA A 17 25.59 7.30 -9.90
N GLY A 18 25.08 7.89 -10.99
CA GLY A 18 25.16 9.33 -11.25
C GLY A 18 24.50 10.16 -10.14
N GLN A 19 23.28 9.82 -9.75
CA GLN A 19 22.57 10.52 -8.68
C GLN A 19 23.31 10.43 -7.33
N LEU A 20 23.93 9.27 -7.04
CA LEU A 20 24.74 9.10 -5.85
C LEU A 20 26.00 9.99 -5.90
N THR A 21 26.65 10.07 -7.05
CA THR A 21 27.83 10.93 -7.28
C THR A 21 27.47 12.40 -7.12
N ASP A 22 26.38 12.86 -7.75
CA ASP A 22 25.90 14.24 -7.64
C ASP A 22 25.53 14.61 -6.19
N TRP A 23 24.95 13.67 -5.44
CA TRP A 23 24.68 13.86 -4.02
C TRP A 23 25.98 14.00 -3.21
N ILE A 24 26.98 13.13 -3.41
CA ILE A 24 28.26 13.19 -2.70
C ILE A 24 28.97 14.53 -3.03
N GLU A 25 28.95 14.95 -4.29
CA GLU A 25 29.53 16.23 -4.70
C GLU A 25 28.89 17.42 -3.97
N ARG A 26 27.56 17.43 -3.83
CA ARG A 26 26.84 18.50 -3.11
C ARG A 26 27.14 18.52 -1.60
N VAL A 27 27.36 17.35 -1.00
CA VAL A 27 27.48 17.22 0.45
C VAL A 27 28.92 17.27 0.93
N HIS A 28 29.86 16.78 0.15
CA HIS A 28 31.27 16.63 0.54
C HIS A 28 32.24 17.43 -0.33
N GLY A 29 32.07 17.44 -1.63
CA GLY A 29 32.93 18.17 -2.56
C GLY A 29 33.12 17.48 -3.90
N PRO A 30 33.95 18.00 -4.78
CA PRO A 30 34.12 17.49 -6.14
C PRO A 30 34.36 15.98 -6.17
N THR A 31 33.53 15.27 -6.92
CA THR A 31 33.50 13.80 -6.93
C THR A 31 33.56 13.29 -8.38
N GLN A 32 34.41 12.33 -8.65
CA GLN A 32 34.53 11.71 -9.97
C GLN A 32 33.85 10.35 -9.98
N LEU A 33 32.90 10.15 -10.90
CA LEU A 33 32.32 8.85 -11.18
C LEU A 33 33.17 8.04 -12.13
N VAL A 34 33.61 6.86 -11.70
CA VAL A 34 34.31 5.89 -12.55
C VAL A 34 33.41 4.67 -12.73
N LEU A 35 32.92 4.46 -13.95
CA LEU A 35 32.14 3.30 -14.33
C LEU A 35 32.95 2.35 -15.19
N SER A 36 32.85 1.07 -14.95
CA SER A 36 33.45 0.02 -15.76
C SER A 36 32.51 -1.16 -15.92
N ASP A 37 32.17 -1.48 -17.15
CA ASP A 37 31.39 -2.67 -17.51
C ASP A 37 32.32 -3.90 -17.70
N PHE A 38 33.62 -3.73 -17.51
CA PHE A 38 34.57 -4.82 -17.63
C PHE A 38 34.41 -5.85 -16.53
N ARG A 39 34.08 -7.08 -16.91
CA ARG A 39 34.06 -8.23 -16.03
C ARG A 39 35.23 -9.16 -16.32
N PRO A 40 36.13 -9.40 -15.35
CA PRO A 40 37.33 -10.23 -15.56
C PRO A 40 37.02 -11.67 -16.01
N VAL A 41 35.91 -12.24 -15.48
CA VAL A 41 35.45 -13.59 -15.84
C VAL A 41 34.05 -13.48 -16.47
N PRO A 42 33.89 -13.75 -17.78
CA PRO A 42 32.61 -13.68 -18.46
C PRO A 42 31.60 -14.70 -17.87
N LEU A 43 30.32 -14.32 -17.82
CA LEU A 43 29.25 -15.21 -17.32
C LEU A 43 28.46 -15.85 -18.46
N HIS A 44 28.18 -17.13 -18.33
CA HIS A 44 27.27 -17.89 -19.18
C HIS A 44 25.99 -18.22 -18.43
N PHE A 45 24.86 -17.75 -18.94
CA PHE A 45 23.54 -18.01 -18.34
C PHE A 45 22.92 -19.25 -18.92
N SER A 46 22.52 -20.17 -18.04
CA SER A 46 21.91 -21.45 -18.39
C SER A 46 20.59 -21.66 -17.64
N PHE A 47 19.73 -22.48 -18.20
CA PHE A 47 18.46 -22.89 -17.57
C PHE A 47 18.43 -24.41 -17.45
N CYS A 48 18.13 -24.89 -16.23
CA CYS A 48 18.01 -26.30 -15.94
C CYS A 48 16.54 -26.69 -15.74
N SER A 49 16.10 -27.68 -16.51
CA SER A 49 14.79 -28.31 -16.42
C SER A 49 14.92 -29.82 -16.28
N ALA A 50 13.82 -30.54 -16.10
CA ALA A 50 13.83 -32.02 -16.13
C ALA A 50 14.41 -32.62 -17.44
N LYS A 51 14.56 -31.80 -18.50
CA LYS A 51 15.14 -32.19 -19.78
C LYS A 51 16.66 -31.96 -19.88
N GLY A 52 17.27 -31.38 -18.86
CA GLY A 52 18.70 -31.07 -18.80
C GLY A 52 19.02 -29.59 -18.68
N LEU A 53 20.32 -29.29 -18.79
CA LEU A 53 20.90 -27.96 -18.71
C LEU A 53 21.14 -27.40 -20.13
N HIS A 54 20.61 -26.18 -20.38
CA HIS A 54 20.67 -25.54 -21.71
C HIS A 54 20.99 -24.05 -21.60
N PRO A 55 21.62 -23.46 -22.63
CA PRO A 55 21.84 -22.00 -22.66
C PRO A 55 20.52 -21.23 -22.53
N LEU A 56 20.51 -20.20 -21.68
CA LEU A 56 19.34 -19.34 -21.44
C LEU A 56 19.25 -18.18 -22.42
N LEU A 57 20.38 -17.49 -22.65
CA LEU A 57 20.45 -16.31 -23.50
C LEU A 57 21.06 -16.62 -24.87
N ASN A 58 20.77 -15.75 -25.85
CA ASN A 58 21.45 -15.76 -27.15
C ASN A 58 22.90 -15.26 -27.02
N ASP A 59 23.72 -15.41 -28.05
CA ASP A 59 25.13 -15.03 -28.04
C ASP A 59 25.33 -13.52 -27.80
N ALA A 60 24.40 -12.70 -28.28
CA ALA A 60 24.39 -11.24 -28.04
C ALA A 60 23.89 -10.83 -26.64
N ARG A 61 23.39 -11.78 -25.83
CA ARG A 61 22.80 -11.56 -24.48
C ARG A 61 21.62 -10.56 -24.44
N THR A 62 21.01 -10.29 -25.60
CA THR A 62 19.89 -9.34 -25.73
C THR A 62 18.52 -10.01 -25.59
N GLY A 63 18.48 -11.33 -25.52
CA GLY A 63 17.24 -12.08 -25.42
C GLY A 63 17.45 -13.57 -25.23
N LEU A 64 16.35 -14.31 -25.18
CA LEU A 64 16.37 -15.75 -24.98
C LEU A 64 17.03 -16.48 -26.17
N HIS A 65 17.76 -17.55 -25.84
CA HIS A 65 18.34 -18.44 -26.84
C HIS A 65 17.26 -18.99 -27.80
N PRO A 66 17.50 -19.09 -29.11
CA PRO A 66 16.48 -19.52 -30.08
C PRO A 66 15.80 -20.89 -29.74
N ASN A 67 16.56 -21.81 -29.18
CA ASN A 67 16.06 -23.12 -28.74
C ASN A 67 15.20 -23.08 -27.49
N SER A 68 15.15 -21.95 -26.76
CA SER A 68 14.31 -21.78 -25.58
C SER A 68 12.80 -21.91 -25.88
N LYS A 69 12.40 -21.82 -27.15
CA LYS A 69 11.01 -22.07 -27.59
C LYS A 69 10.54 -23.49 -27.27
N VAL A 70 11.45 -24.47 -27.19
CA VAL A 70 11.17 -25.89 -26.85
C VAL A 70 10.77 -26.03 -25.36
N TRP A 71 11.14 -25.06 -24.52
CA TRP A 71 10.91 -25.03 -23.06
C TRP A 71 9.63 -24.29 -22.68
N ARG A 72 9.01 -23.59 -23.62
CA ARG A 72 7.74 -22.91 -23.40
C ARG A 72 6.63 -23.96 -23.32
N ALA A 73 5.72 -23.77 -22.38
CA ALA A 73 4.47 -24.54 -22.39
C ALA A 73 3.83 -24.45 -23.79
N PRO A 74 3.28 -25.55 -24.32
CA PRO A 74 2.70 -25.58 -25.68
C PRO A 74 1.67 -24.45 -25.82
N LYS A 75 1.89 -23.53 -26.77
CA LYS A 75 0.89 -22.55 -27.17
C LYS A 75 -0.28 -23.29 -27.76
N GLY A 76 -1.41 -23.42 -27.06
CA GLY A 76 -2.55 -24.03 -27.72
C GLY A 76 -3.68 -24.55 -26.86
N TYR A 77 -3.70 -24.36 -25.56
CA TYR A 77 -4.93 -24.64 -24.82
C TYR A 77 -5.86 -23.41 -24.84
N LYS A 78 -6.58 -23.26 -25.98
CA LYS A 78 -7.80 -22.44 -25.98
C LYS A 78 -8.80 -23.13 -25.06
N ARG A 79 -9.15 -22.46 -23.95
CA ARG A 79 -10.23 -22.86 -23.05
C ARG A 79 -11.53 -23.06 -23.83
N LYS A 80 -11.90 -24.27 -24.13
CA LYS A 80 -13.28 -24.68 -24.39
C LYS A 80 -13.61 -25.77 -23.38
N GLY A 81 -14.45 -25.42 -22.39
CA GLY A 81 -14.95 -26.38 -21.41
C GLY A 81 -14.05 -26.63 -20.20
N ARG A 82 -14.60 -27.23 -19.14
CA ARG A 82 -13.95 -27.70 -17.90
C ARG A 82 -12.86 -28.76 -18.18
N SER A 83 -11.73 -28.37 -18.72
CA SER A 83 -10.55 -29.26 -18.86
C SER A 83 -9.67 -29.11 -17.62
N PRO A 84 -9.05 -30.21 -17.13
CA PRO A 84 -8.11 -30.14 -16.02
C PRO A 84 -6.97 -29.18 -16.36
N LYS A 85 -6.48 -28.43 -15.35
CA LYS A 85 -5.32 -27.56 -15.50
C LYS A 85 -4.16 -28.42 -16.07
N PRO A 86 -3.39 -27.91 -17.06
CA PRO A 86 -2.22 -28.63 -17.53
C PRO A 86 -1.32 -28.94 -16.31
N PRO A 87 -0.69 -30.13 -16.27
CA PRO A 87 0.21 -30.48 -15.19
C PRO A 87 1.29 -29.40 -15.06
N GLN A 88 1.48 -28.89 -13.85
CA GLN A 88 2.56 -27.95 -13.59
C GLN A 88 3.90 -28.65 -13.82
N PRO A 89 4.88 -27.99 -14.43
CA PRO A 89 6.20 -28.57 -14.62
C PRO A 89 6.82 -28.86 -13.25
N GLU A 90 7.30 -30.08 -13.07
CA GLU A 90 8.03 -30.45 -11.87
C GLU A 90 9.46 -29.91 -11.92
N PRO A 91 9.96 -29.32 -10.81
CA PRO A 91 11.35 -28.90 -10.72
C PRO A 91 12.29 -30.13 -10.80
N PRO A 92 13.43 -30.04 -11.48
CA PRO A 92 14.41 -31.12 -11.49
C PRO A 92 14.94 -31.37 -10.06
N PRO A 93 15.21 -32.63 -9.68
CA PRO A 93 15.85 -32.96 -8.40
C PRO A 93 17.21 -32.27 -8.27
N ILE A 94 17.57 -31.85 -7.06
CA ILE A 94 18.87 -31.19 -6.79
C ILE A 94 20.05 -32.08 -7.22
N SER A 95 19.97 -33.40 -6.95
CA SER A 95 20.97 -34.39 -7.37
C SER A 95 21.18 -34.40 -8.88
N PHE A 96 20.11 -34.25 -9.65
CA PHE A 96 20.19 -34.16 -11.11
C PHE A 96 20.90 -32.88 -11.55
N VAL A 97 20.58 -31.72 -10.94
CA VAL A 97 21.23 -30.44 -11.26
C VAL A 97 22.73 -30.51 -10.99
N ILE A 98 23.11 -31.01 -9.82
CA ILE A 98 24.53 -31.16 -9.42
C ILE A 98 25.26 -32.13 -10.32
N ALA A 99 24.64 -33.27 -10.69
CA ALA A 99 25.24 -34.24 -11.64
C ALA A 99 25.47 -33.61 -13.03
N GLN A 100 24.48 -32.85 -13.56
CA GLN A 100 24.62 -32.14 -14.82
C GLN A 100 25.73 -31.08 -14.82
N MET A 101 25.97 -30.47 -13.67
CA MET A 101 27.06 -29.48 -13.47
C MET A 101 28.43 -30.18 -13.32
N ALA A 102 28.47 -31.30 -12.60
CA ALA A 102 29.69 -32.08 -12.45
C ALA A 102 30.19 -32.63 -13.79
N GLU A 103 29.29 -33.22 -14.62
CA GLU A 103 29.59 -33.70 -15.96
C GLU A 103 30.18 -32.61 -16.88
N ARG A 104 29.84 -31.34 -16.66
CA ARG A 104 30.31 -30.19 -17.47
C ARG A 104 31.43 -29.42 -16.80
N GLU A 105 32.04 -29.97 -15.76
CA GLU A 105 33.12 -29.30 -15.00
C GLU A 105 32.76 -27.92 -14.45
N MET A 106 31.50 -27.73 -14.08
CA MET A 106 30.97 -26.43 -13.58
C MET A 106 31.08 -26.26 -12.06
N LEU A 107 31.68 -27.25 -11.33
CA LEU A 107 31.93 -27.15 -9.90
C LEU A 107 33.28 -26.44 -9.60
N PRO A 108 33.45 -25.77 -8.46
CA PRO A 108 32.52 -25.67 -7.31
C PRO A 108 31.39 -24.69 -7.56
N ALA A 109 30.24 -24.96 -6.89
CA ALA A 109 29.02 -24.19 -7.06
C ALA A 109 28.42 -23.72 -5.73
N ILE A 110 27.84 -22.51 -5.74
CA ILE A 110 26.92 -22.03 -4.70
C ILE A 110 25.49 -22.20 -5.23
N TYR A 111 24.68 -22.96 -4.49
CA TYR A 111 23.29 -23.22 -4.81
C TYR A 111 22.39 -22.41 -3.88
N PHE A 112 21.77 -21.33 -4.41
CA PHE A 112 20.91 -20.44 -3.64
C PHE A 112 19.50 -21.01 -3.45
N ILE A 113 19.09 -21.18 -2.19
CA ILE A 113 17.78 -21.64 -1.76
C ILE A 113 17.23 -20.65 -0.73
N PHE A 114 16.03 -20.08 -0.96
CA PHE A 114 15.44 -19.04 -0.12
C PHE A 114 14.81 -19.56 1.19
N SER A 115 15.39 -20.62 1.76
CA SER A 115 14.94 -21.25 3.00
C SER A 115 16.09 -22.00 3.68
N ARG A 116 16.35 -21.74 4.96
CA ARG A 116 17.35 -22.44 5.77
C ARG A 116 17.08 -23.95 5.79
N ARG A 117 15.83 -24.34 6.14
CA ARG A 117 15.39 -25.74 6.11
C ARG A 117 15.50 -26.36 4.70
N GLY A 118 15.36 -25.54 3.67
CA GLY A 118 15.61 -25.96 2.29
C GLY A 118 17.07 -26.28 2.02
N CYS A 119 18.00 -25.50 2.55
CA CYS A 119 19.44 -25.75 2.45
C CYS A 119 19.83 -27.05 3.15
N ASP A 120 19.37 -27.27 4.38
CA ASP A 120 19.64 -28.52 5.14
C ASP A 120 18.99 -29.76 4.48
N ARG A 121 17.79 -29.60 3.91
CA ARG A 121 17.15 -30.65 3.11
C ARG A 121 17.97 -30.99 1.87
N ALA A 122 18.48 -29.97 1.17
CA ALA A 122 19.29 -30.17 -0.04
C ALA A 122 20.56 -30.97 0.24
N VAL A 123 21.21 -30.75 1.40
CA VAL A 123 22.33 -31.55 1.87
C VAL A 123 21.94 -33.03 2.05
N ARG A 124 20.76 -33.28 2.63
CA ARG A 124 20.23 -34.66 2.83
C ARG A 124 19.82 -35.32 1.53
N ASP A 125 19.18 -34.56 0.62
CA ASP A 125 18.65 -35.05 -0.67
C ASP A 125 19.77 -35.51 -1.62
N LEU A 126 21.01 -35.04 -1.46
CA LEU A 126 22.17 -35.55 -2.17
C LEU A 126 22.62 -36.95 -1.70
N GLY A 127 22.11 -37.41 -0.57
CA GLY A 127 22.32 -38.77 -0.07
C GLY A 127 23.78 -39.19 0.01
N SER A 128 24.15 -40.27 -0.70
CA SER A 128 25.51 -40.82 -0.76
C SER A 128 26.39 -40.23 -1.86
N GLN A 129 25.93 -39.24 -2.61
CA GLN A 129 26.70 -38.60 -3.68
C GLN A 129 27.99 -37.99 -3.15
N CYS A 130 29.14 -38.36 -3.70
CA CYS A 130 30.45 -37.83 -3.33
C CYS A 130 31.00 -36.99 -4.50
N LEU A 131 31.41 -35.74 -4.20
CA LEU A 131 31.89 -34.79 -5.19
C LEU A 131 33.41 -34.60 -5.14
N VAL A 132 34.10 -35.29 -4.25
CA VAL A 132 35.53 -35.14 -3.99
C VAL A 132 36.27 -36.49 -4.09
N SER A 133 37.56 -36.43 -4.40
CA SER A 133 38.41 -37.62 -4.42
C SER A 133 38.73 -38.14 -2.99
N PRO A 134 39.16 -39.40 -2.86
CA PRO A 134 39.60 -39.95 -1.55
C PRO A 134 40.67 -39.10 -0.85
N THR A 135 41.62 -38.58 -1.63
CA THR A 135 42.68 -37.69 -1.09
C THR A 135 42.09 -36.38 -0.53
N GLN A 136 41.13 -35.81 -1.24
CA GLN A 136 40.43 -34.60 -0.75
C GLN A 136 39.58 -34.89 0.49
N GLN A 137 38.97 -36.08 0.58
CA GLN A 137 38.25 -36.50 1.76
C GLN A 137 39.18 -36.57 3.01
N ASP A 138 40.39 -37.07 2.83
CA ASP A 138 41.37 -37.15 3.93
C ASP A 138 41.79 -35.74 4.38
N GLN A 139 41.99 -34.82 3.47
CA GLN A 139 42.26 -33.41 3.77
C GLN A 139 41.10 -32.79 4.55
N ILE A 140 39.85 -32.98 4.13
CA ILE A 140 38.68 -32.47 4.84
C ILE A 140 38.60 -33.08 6.22
N ARG A 141 38.86 -34.40 6.36
CA ARG A 141 38.85 -35.12 7.65
C ARG A 141 39.88 -34.57 8.62
N GLU A 142 41.06 -34.22 8.13
CA GLU A 142 42.10 -33.60 8.96
C GLU A 142 41.65 -32.20 9.47
N ARG A 143 41.12 -31.38 8.60
CA ARG A 143 40.58 -30.06 8.95
C ARG A 143 39.40 -30.15 9.91
N LEU A 144 38.50 -31.08 9.71
CA LEU A 144 37.36 -31.33 10.57
C LEU A 144 37.81 -31.79 11.98
N ARG A 145 38.88 -32.64 12.06
CA ARG A 145 39.46 -33.04 13.36
C ARG A 145 40.08 -31.85 14.09
N ALA A 146 40.84 -31.02 13.39
CA ALA A 146 41.44 -29.82 13.97
C ALA A 146 40.33 -28.86 14.48
N TYR A 147 39.27 -28.68 13.70
CA TYR A 147 38.09 -27.87 14.08
C TYR A 147 37.41 -28.44 15.33
N SER A 148 37.17 -29.75 15.38
CA SER A 148 36.51 -30.40 16.51
C SER A 148 37.37 -30.34 17.80
N GLN A 149 38.70 -30.34 17.69
CA GLN A 149 39.60 -30.16 18.83
C GLN A 149 39.58 -28.72 19.34
N ALA A 150 39.53 -27.75 18.45
CA ALA A 150 39.47 -26.32 18.80
C ALA A 150 38.08 -25.89 19.32
N ASN A 151 37.01 -26.54 18.85
CA ASN A 151 35.63 -26.16 19.13
C ASN A 151 34.80 -27.40 19.56
N PRO A 152 35.07 -28.04 20.72
CA PRO A 152 34.41 -29.27 21.11
C PRO A 152 32.88 -29.15 21.29
N GLU A 153 32.40 -27.99 21.66
CA GLU A 153 30.95 -27.69 21.81
C GLU A 153 30.23 -27.36 20.49
N ALA A 154 30.97 -27.16 19.40
CA ALA A 154 30.45 -26.77 18.11
C ALA A 154 30.42 -27.91 17.07
N VAL A 155 30.62 -29.13 17.50
CA VAL A 155 30.58 -30.30 16.59
C VAL A 155 29.14 -30.57 16.22
N ARG A 156 28.80 -30.31 14.96
CA ARG A 156 27.47 -30.57 14.41
C ARG A 156 27.17 -32.05 14.26
N ASP A 157 25.88 -32.37 14.19
CA ASP A 157 25.33 -33.70 13.90
C ASP A 157 26.09 -34.41 12.79
N GLY A 158 26.24 -35.71 12.90
CA GLY A 158 26.98 -36.55 11.95
C GLY A 158 26.58 -36.33 10.47
N ILE A 159 25.34 -35.94 10.19
CA ILE A 159 24.84 -35.68 8.83
C ILE A 159 25.58 -34.52 8.14
N HIS A 160 25.82 -33.41 8.81
CA HIS A 160 26.53 -32.26 8.23
C HIS A 160 28.06 -32.54 8.14
N ALA A 161 28.64 -33.23 9.11
CA ALA A 161 30.04 -33.66 9.06
C ALA A 161 30.26 -34.69 7.95
N ASP A 162 29.36 -35.67 7.80
CA ASP A 162 29.41 -36.66 6.71
C ASP A 162 29.22 -36.06 5.33
N ALA A 163 28.35 -35.02 5.22
CA ALA A 163 28.17 -34.30 3.95
C ALA A 163 29.44 -33.49 3.61
N LEU A 164 30.06 -32.84 4.60
CA LEU A 164 31.29 -32.10 4.42
C LEU A 164 32.42 -33.00 3.89
N LEU A 165 32.57 -34.24 4.44
CA LEU A 165 33.52 -35.24 3.93
C LEU A 165 33.26 -35.63 2.44
N ARG A 166 32.06 -35.41 1.93
CA ARG A 166 31.71 -35.63 0.53
C ARG A 166 31.83 -34.38 -0.35
N GLY A 167 32.33 -33.29 0.23
CA GLY A 167 32.48 -31.99 -0.47
C GLY A 167 31.17 -31.19 -0.58
N ILE A 168 30.21 -31.40 0.34
CA ILE A 168 28.88 -30.82 0.34
C ILE A 168 28.66 -30.12 1.67
N ALA A 169 28.12 -28.87 1.63
CA ALA A 169 27.84 -28.09 2.85
C ALA A 169 26.59 -27.23 2.73
N ALA A 170 25.99 -26.87 3.87
CA ALA A 170 24.96 -25.83 3.98
C ALA A 170 25.55 -24.59 4.67
N HIS A 171 25.29 -23.41 4.09
CA HIS A 171 25.75 -22.11 4.61
C HIS A 171 24.59 -21.13 4.69
N HIS A 172 24.08 -20.88 5.89
CA HIS A 172 22.97 -19.96 6.14
C HIS A 172 23.03 -19.38 7.56
N ALA A 173 22.22 -18.39 7.85
CA ALA A 173 22.24 -17.68 9.14
C ALA A 173 21.93 -18.58 10.37
N GLY A 174 21.29 -19.74 10.17
CA GLY A 174 21.04 -20.72 11.24
C GLY A 174 22.23 -21.61 11.59
N VAL A 175 23.36 -21.47 10.91
CA VAL A 175 24.60 -22.24 11.16
C VAL A 175 25.53 -21.44 12.06
N LEU A 176 26.23 -22.12 12.96
CA LEU A 176 27.24 -21.50 13.82
C LEU A 176 28.29 -20.70 13.02
N PRO A 177 28.71 -19.52 13.49
CA PRO A 177 29.73 -18.73 12.80
C PRO A 177 31.02 -19.52 12.55
N ALA A 178 31.59 -20.16 13.55
CA ALA A 178 32.81 -20.96 13.42
C ALA A 178 32.68 -22.12 12.40
N TRP A 179 31.50 -22.76 12.31
CA TRP A 179 31.24 -23.77 11.27
C TRP A 179 31.16 -23.15 9.86
N LYS A 180 30.58 -21.95 9.71
CA LYS A 180 30.57 -21.22 8.44
C LYS A 180 31.98 -20.88 7.97
N GLU A 181 32.84 -20.41 8.87
CA GLU A 181 34.25 -20.14 8.59
C GLU A 181 35.00 -21.38 8.09
N LEU A 182 34.79 -22.53 8.71
CA LEU A 182 35.37 -23.81 8.24
C LEU A 182 34.87 -24.12 6.81
N ILE A 183 33.56 -23.96 6.52
CA ILE A 183 33.03 -24.19 5.19
C ILE A 183 33.62 -23.22 4.18
N GLU A 184 33.75 -21.94 4.53
CA GLU A 184 34.33 -20.91 3.67
C GLU A 184 35.79 -21.20 3.33
N GLU A 185 36.61 -21.60 4.33
CA GLU A 185 37.99 -22.01 4.14
C GLU A 185 38.09 -23.21 3.20
N LEU A 186 37.34 -24.28 3.45
CA LEU A 186 37.36 -25.50 2.63
C LEU A 186 36.85 -25.24 1.20
N PHE A 187 35.88 -24.33 1.05
CA PHE A 187 35.37 -23.95 -0.28
C PHE A 187 36.41 -23.15 -1.07
N GLN A 188 37.10 -22.20 -0.44
CA GLN A 188 38.19 -21.45 -1.06
C GLN A 188 39.36 -22.36 -1.47
N GLN A 189 39.66 -23.39 -0.70
CA GLN A 189 40.62 -24.42 -1.02
C GLN A 189 40.14 -25.40 -2.11
N GLY A 190 38.86 -25.29 -2.54
CA GLY A 190 38.25 -26.14 -3.55
C GLY A 190 37.97 -27.57 -3.04
N LEU A 191 37.98 -27.80 -1.75
CA LEU A 191 37.64 -29.07 -1.11
C LEU A 191 36.13 -29.25 -0.98
N VAL A 192 35.38 -28.20 -0.72
CA VAL A 192 33.91 -28.21 -0.82
C VAL A 192 33.50 -27.86 -2.25
N LYS A 193 32.68 -28.68 -2.88
CA LYS A 193 32.27 -28.59 -4.28
C LYS A 193 30.85 -28.02 -4.47
N ALA A 194 29.97 -28.23 -3.47
CA ALA A 194 28.62 -27.72 -3.51
C ALA A 194 28.22 -27.12 -2.15
N VAL A 195 27.85 -25.84 -2.16
CA VAL A 195 27.37 -25.13 -0.96
C VAL A 195 25.91 -24.70 -1.21
N PHE A 196 25.02 -25.17 -0.35
CA PHE A 196 23.62 -24.74 -0.33
C PHE A 196 23.48 -23.54 0.60
N ALA A 197 23.13 -22.39 0.05
CA ALA A 197 23.14 -21.14 0.78
C ALA A 197 21.85 -20.32 0.62
N THR A 198 21.56 -19.49 1.61
CA THR A 198 20.53 -18.46 1.48
C THR A 198 21.10 -17.21 0.79
N GLU A 199 20.24 -16.29 0.38
CA GLU A 199 20.65 -15.05 -0.31
C GLU A 199 21.67 -14.21 0.50
N THR A 200 21.71 -14.37 1.82
CA THR A 200 22.67 -13.66 2.68
C THR A 200 24.14 -13.93 2.33
N LEU A 201 24.45 -15.07 1.71
CA LEU A 201 25.79 -15.37 1.20
C LEU A 201 26.13 -14.53 -0.03
N ALA A 202 25.13 -14.01 -0.75
CA ALA A 202 25.38 -13.16 -1.93
C ALA A 202 25.96 -11.79 -1.54
N ALA A 203 25.76 -11.32 -0.32
CA ALA A 203 26.28 -10.06 0.19
C ALA A 203 27.29 -10.27 1.33
N GLY A 204 28.33 -9.46 1.39
CA GLY A 204 29.21 -9.32 2.54
C GLY A 204 30.32 -10.37 2.73
N ILE A 205 30.31 -11.49 2.01
CA ILE A 205 31.29 -12.56 2.16
C ILE A 205 32.11 -12.73 0.88
N ASN A 206 33.43 -12.85 0.98
CA ASN A 206 34.30 -13.11 -0.18
C ASN A 206 34.39 -14.63 -0.45
N MET A 207 33.36 -15.17 -1.02
CA MET A 207 33.22 -16.59 -1.36
C MET A 207 32.79 -16.75 -2.83
N PRO A 208 33.70 -16.54 -3.81
CA PRO A 208 33.37 -16.71 -5.21
C PRO A 208 33.36 -18.19 -5.58
N ALA A 209 32.44 -18.59 -6.46
CA ALA A 209 32.32 -19.93 -7.00
C ALA A 209 32.59 -19.93 -8.51
N ARG A 210 32.89 -21.07 -9.11
CA ARG A 210 32.88 -21.20 -10.58
C ARG A 210 31.45 -21.02 -11.12
N SER A 211 30.48 -21.55 -10.40
CA SER A 211 29.06 -21.48 -10.79
C SER A 211 28.17 -21.04 -9.64
N THR A 212 27.07 -20.37 -9.99
CA THR A 212 25.95 -20.12 -9.10
C THR A 212 24.69 -20.75 -9.64
N VAL A 213 23.88 -21.33 -8.74
CA VAL A 213 22.58 -21.91 -9.08
C VAL A 213 21.51 -21.18 -8.31
N ILE A 214 20.46 -20.72 -8.98
CA ILE A 214 19.32 -20.03 -8.38
C ILE A 214 18.09 -20.92 -8.50
N SER A 215 17.63 -21.44 -7.34
CA SER A 215 16.59 -22.49 -7.29
C SER A 215 15.18 -22.00 -7.61
N ALA A 216 14.90 -20.72 -7.39
CA ALA A 216 13.61 -20.08 -7.64
C ALA A 216 13.82 -18.63 -8.02
N LEU A 217 12.87 -18.04 -8.76
CA LEU A 217 12.92 -16.63 -9.21
C LEU A 217 11.95 -15.74 -8.44
N SER A 218 11.35 -16.29 -7.39
CA SER A 218 10.53 -15.56 -6.41
C SER A 218 10.88 -16.00 -5.00
N LYS A 219 10.64 -15.13 -4.04
CA LYS A 219 10.86 -15.42 -2.62
C LYS A 219 9.66 -15.01 -1.76
N ARG A 220 9.52 -15.67 -0.63
CA ARG A 220 8.54 -15.31 0.38
C ARG A 220 9.06 -14.16 1.23
N THR A 221 8.25 -13.12 1.38
CA THR A 221 8.47 -12.00 2.29
C THR A 221 7.32 -11.94 3.30
N GLU A 222 7.38 -11.06 4.27
CA GLU A 222 6.29 -10.81 5.23
C GLU A 222 4.97 -10.42 4.55
N ARG A 223 5.06 -9.74 3.40
CA ARG A 223 3.90 -9.32 2.59
C ARG A 223 3.45 -10.38 1.57
N GLY A 224 3.99 -11.60 1.62
CA GLY A 224 3.69 -12.69 0.70
C GLY A 224 4.81 -13.02 -0.29
N HIS A 225 4.49 -13.73 -1.38
CA HIS A 225 5.44 -14.08 -2.43
C HIS A 225 5.64 -12.91 -3.41
N ARG A 226 6.90 -12.55 -3.67
CA ARG A 226 7.27 -11.60 -4.73
C ARG A 226 8.37 -12.14 -5.64
N PRO A 227 8.42 -11.71 -6.92
CA PRO A 227 9.56 -11.97 -7.79
C PRO A 227 10.86 -11.40 -7.22
N LEU A 228 11.99 -11.97 -7.60
CA LEU A 228 13.31 -11.39 -7.31
C LEU A 228 13.45 -10.04 -8.02
N MET A 229 14.15 -9.13 -7.36
CA MET A 229 14.60 -7.88 -7.97
C MET A 229 15.82 -8.13 -8.86
N GLY A 230 16.05 -7.27 -9.85
CA GLY A 230 17.23 -7.35 -10.72
C GLY A 230 18.53 -7.36 -9.93
N SER A 231 18.67 -6.49 -8.94
CA SER A 231 19.84 -6.41 -8.06
C SER A 231 20.06 -7.68 -7.24
N GLU A 232 18.99 -8.31 -6.70
CA GLU A 232 19.11 -9.57 -5.94
C GLU A 232 19.63 -10.71 -6.84
N PHE A 233 19.08 -10.80 -8.04
CA PHE A 233 19.54 -11.78 -9.03
C PHE A 233 21.00 -11.53 -9.42
N LEU A 234 21.37 -10.27 -9.73
CA LEU A 234 22.73 -9.89 -10.13
C LEU A 234 23.75 -10.11 -9.02
N GLN A 235 23.40 -9.88 -7.74
CA GLN A 235 24.26 -10.20 -6.59
C GLN A 235 24.59 -11.68 -6.51
N MET A 236 23.57 -12.56 -6.65
CA MET A 236 23.77 -14.01 -6.67
C MET A 236 24.58 -14.44 -7.91
N ALA A 237 24.23 -13.94 -9.09
CA ALA A 237 24.96 -14.18 -10.32
C ALA A 237 26.40 -13.67 -10.25
N GLY A 238 26.61 -12.55 -9.54
CA GLY A 238 27.91 -11.93 -9.33
C GLY A 238 28.93 -12.81 -8.61
N ARG A 239 28.49 -13.81 -7.86
CA ARG A 239 29.36 -14.80 -7.19
C ARG A 239 29.95 -15.83 -8.13
N ALA A 240 29.47 -15.95 -9.38
CA ALA A 240 30.01 -16.88 -10.37
C ALA A 240 31.29 -16.30 -11.03
N GLY A 241 32.25 -17.18 -11.29
CA GLY A 241 33.54 -16.84 -11.96
C GLY A 241 34.58 -16.31 -10.97
N ARG A 242 35.51 -17.19 -10.56
CA ARG A 242 36.64 -16.84 -9.65
C ARG A 242 37.76 -16.17 -10.42
N ARG A 243 38.04 -14.92 -10.07
CA ARG A 243 39.15 -14.16 -10.71
C ARG A 243 40.49 -14.86 -10.53
N GLY A 244 41.23 -15.05 -11.61
CA GLY A 244 42.53 -15.69 -11.62
C GLY A 244 42.50 -17.23 -11.58
N LEU A 245 41.31 -17.86 -11.44
CA LEU A 245 41.14 -19.31 -11.39
C LEU A 245 40.28 -19.84 -12.53
N ASP A 246 39.23 -19.12 -12.92
CA ASP A 246 38.27 -19.54 -13.94
C ASP A 246 38.39 -18.63 -15.19
N SER A 247 38.32 -19.21 -16.36
CA SER A 247 38.21 -18.50 -17.65
C SER A 247 36.76 -18.06 -17.91
N GLU A 248 35.78 -18.79 -17.34
CA GLU A 248 34.35 -18.59 -17.52
C GLU A 248 33.61 -18.88 -16.22
N GLY A 249 32.52 -18.15 -15.95
CA GLY A 249 31.60 -18.38 -14.85
C GLY A 249 30.23 -18.75 -15.36
N TYR A 250 29.49 -19.56 -14.58
CA TYR A 250 28.18 -20.06 -15.00
C TYR A 250 27.10 -19.67 -14.02
N VAL A 251 25.98 -19.16 -14.54
CA VAL A 251 24.77 -18.86 -13.77
C VAL A 251 23.66 -19.77 -14.23
N VAL A 252 23.23 -20.68 -13.36
CA VAL A 252 22.19 -21.66 -13.65
C VAL A 252 20.91 -21.27 -12.94
N THR A 253 19.85 -21.04 -13.68
CA THR A 253 18.49 -20.88 -13.13
C THR A 253 17.75 -22.21 -13.27
N VAL A 254 17.04 -22.61 -12.21
CA VAL A 254 16.34 -23.87 -12.16
C VAL A 254 14.85 -23.67 -12.36
N GLN A 255 14.22 -24.53 -13.15
CA GLN A 255 12.78 -24.53 -13.34
C GLN A 255 12.06 -24.76 -12.00
N SER A 256 11.15 -23.88 -11.65
CA SER A 256 10.23 -24.09 -10.54
C SER A 256 8.82 -24.47 -11.03
N ARG A 257 7.89 -24.67 -10.09
CA ARG A 257 6.48 -24.90 -10.44
C ARG A 257 5.79 -23.66 -11.01
N PHE A 258 6.33 -22.48 -10.72
CA PHE A 258 5.69 -21.19 -10.98
C PHE A 258 6.44 -20.37 -12.02
N GLU A 259 7.77 -20.49 -12.08
CA GLU A 259 8.62 -19.72 -12.97
C GLU A 259 9.39 -20.62 -13.94
N GLY A 260 9.67 -20.08 -15.12
CA GLY A 260 10.35 -20.80 -16.20
C GLY A 260 11.38 -19.94 -16.94
N VAL A 261 11.66 -20.35 -18.16
CA VAL A 261 12.68 -19.70 -19.04
C VAL A 261 12.43 -18.22 -19.26
N ARG A 262 11.18 -17.79 -19.32
CA ARG A 262 10.84 -16.40 -19.63
C ARG A 262 11.22 -15.47 -18.48
N GLU A 263 10.84 -15.84 -17.27
CA GLU A 263 11.13 -15.11 -16.04
C GLU A 263 12.65 -15.10 -15.80
N ALA A 264 13.30 -16.24 -16.00
CA ALA A 264 14.76 -16.35 -15.92
C ALA A 264 15.47 -15.41 -16.91
N GLY A 265 15.00 -15.36 -18.16
CA GLY A 265 15.56 -14.49 -19.19
C GLY A 265 15.32 -13.01 -18.88
N GLN A 266 14.16 -12.65 -18.35
CA GLN A 266 13.89 -11.28 -17.91
C GLN A 266 14.87 -10.81 -16.83
N LEU A 267 15.07 -11.61 -15.78
CA LEU A 267 16.01 -11.30 -14.71
C LEU A 267 17.46 -11.26 -15.18
N ALA A 268 17.86 -12.19 -16.04
CA ALA A 268 19.22 -12.24 -16.58
C ALA A 268 19.57 -11.04 -17.49
N THR A 269 18.56 -10.36 -18.02
CA THR A 269 18.72 -9.16 -18.86
C THR A 269 18.26 -7.86 -18.16
N SER A 270 17.78 -7.95 -16.92
CA SER A 270 17.34 -6.79 -16.15
C SER A 270 18.54 -5.94 -15.73
N PRO A 271 18.42 -4.61 -15.76
CA PRO A 271 19.39 -3.74 -15.12
C PRO A 271 19.35 -3.93 -13.59
N ALA A 272 20.35 -3.41 -12.90
CA ALA A 272 20.32 -3.29 -11.45
C ALA A 272 19.20 -2.34 -11.00
N ASP A 273 18.73 -2.50 -9.77
CA ASP A 273 17.78 -1.58 -9.17
C ASP A 273 18.50 -0.30 -8.69
N PRO A 274 17.81 0.83 -8.60
CA PRO A 274 18.38 2.04 -8.02
C PRO A 274 18.59 1.87 -6.51
N LEU A 275 19.66 2.46 -6.01
CA LEU A 275 19.90 2.59 -4.57
C LEU A 275 18.89 3.59 -4.00
N VAL A 276 18.14 3.15 -2.98
CA VAL A 276 17.18 3.97 -2.25
C VAL A 276 17.65 4.19 -0.82
N SER A 277 17.34 5.37 -0.26
CA SER A 277 17.70 5.68 1.12
C SER A 277 16.75 4.99 2.08
N GLN A 278 17.32 4.33 3.09
CA GLN A 278 16.58 3.79 4.26
C GLN A 278 16.72 4.72 5.48
N PHE A 279 17.25 5.92 5.27
CA PHE A 279 17.46 6.88 6.35
C PHE A 279 16.14 7.33 6.96
N THR A 280 16.00 7.11 8.26
CA THR A 280 14.95 7.69 9.11
C THR A 280 15.62 8.23 10.36
N PRO A 281 15.27 9.43 10.86
CA PRO A 281 15.76 9.91 12.14
C PRO A 281 15.38 8.97 13.28
N GLY A 282 16.30 8.73 14.23
CA GLY A 282 16.07 8.00 15.47
C GLY A 282 16.32 8.87 16.69
N TYR A 283 15.91 8.43 17.87
CA TYR A 283 16.05 9.18 19.13
C TYR A 283 17.52 9.50 19.45
N GLY A 284 18.38 8.50 19.34
CA GLY A 284 19.82 8.66 19.58
C GLY A 284 20.45 9.66 18.61
N MET A 285 19.99 9.69 17.36
CA MET A 285 20.46 10.67 16.35
C MET A 285 20.05 12.09 16.76
N VAL A 286 18.79 12.31 17.13
CA VAL A 286 18.28 13.63 17.55
C VAL A 286 19.10 14.17 18.72
N LEU A 287 19.27 13.36 19.77
CA LEU A 287 20.04 13.73 20.95
C LEU A 287 21.51 14.01 20.63
N ASN A 288 22.16 13.16 19.85
CA ASN A 288 23.57 13.35 19.46
C ASN A 288 23.79 14.60 18.60
N LEU A 289 22.81 14.99 17.77
CA LEU A 289 22.90 16.21 16.98
C LEU A 289 22.69 17.45 17.85
N LEU A 290 21.72 17.44 18.76
CA LEU A 290 21.42 18.57 19.65
C LEU A 290 22.50 18.76 20.71
N GLN A 291 23.24 17.71 21.11
CA GLN A 291 24.42 17.85 21.96
C GLN A 291 25.53 18.71 21.34
N ARG A 292 25.62 18.75 20.02
CA ARG A 292 26.78 19.34 19.30
C ARG A 292 26.40 20.53 18.45
N HIS A 293 25.13 20.68 18.12
CA HIS A 293 24.66 21.64 17.13
C HIS A 293 23.34 22.26 17.56
N ASP A 294 23.11 23.49 17.16
CA ASP A 294 21.81 24.13 17.27
C ASP A 294 20.79 23.50 16.30
N LEU A 295 19.52 23.82 16.49
CA LEU A 295 18.43 23.27 15.70
C LEU A 295 18.56 23.61 14.20
N LYS A 296 19.10 24.79 13.87
CA LYS A 296 19.32 25.22 12.49
C LYS A 296 20.36 24.33 11.79
N LYS A 297 21.45 24.05 12.48
CA LYS A 297 22.51 23.16 11.94
C LYS A 297 22.07 21.70 11.89
N ALA A 298 21.31 21.24 12.88
CA ALA A 298 20.69 19.92 12.87
C ALA A 298 19.77 19.76 11.65
N ARG A 299 18.95 20.77 11.35
CA ARG A 299 18.11 20.79 10.14
C ARG A 299 18.94 20.70 8.86
N GLU A 300 19.98 21.51 8.75
CA GLU A 300 20.86 21.48 7.58
C GLU A 300 21.47 20.06 7.36
N LEU A 301 21.87 19.37 8.42
CA LEU A 301 22.42 18.03 8.35
C LEU A 301 21.38 16.98 7.92
N VAL A 302 20.15 17.03 8.44
CA VAL A 302 19.05 16.16 8.04
C VAL A 302 18.67 16.40 6.58
N GLU A 303 18.62 17.65 6.14
CA GLU A 303 18.30 18.03 4.76
C GLU A 303 19.38 17.65 3.75
N ARG A 304 20.62 17.40 4.18
CA ARG A 304 21.71 16.86 3.35
C ARG A 304 21.68 15.34 3.15
N SER A 305 20.71 14.63 3.74
CA SER A 305 20.61 13.18 3.58
C SER A 305 20.35 12.76 2.12
N PHE A 306 20.81 11.57 1.74
CA PHE A 306 20.56 11.01 0.39
C PHE A 306 19.06 10.82 0.13
N GLY A 307 18.29 10.47 1.16
CA GLY A 307 16.83 10.37 1.03
C GLY A 307 16.17 11.70 0.67
N ARG A 308 16.62 12.81 1.28
CA ARG A 308 16.15 14.15 0.94
C ARG A 308 16.56 14.56 -0.47
N TYR A 309 17.80 14.20 -0.87
CA TYR A 309 18.28 14.45 -2.22
C TYR A 309 17.43 13.72 -3.27
N LEU A 310 17.18 12.41 -3.11
CA LEU A 310 16.31 11.65 -4.01
C LEU A 310 14.90 12.24 -4.06
N ALA A 311 14.33 12.53 -2.88
CA ALA A 311 13.02 13.19 -2.83
C ALA A 311 13.01 14.54 -3.59
N SER A 312 14.12 15.30 -3.57
CA SER A 312 14.18 16.55 -4.32
C SER A 312 14.19 16.36 -5.83
N LEU A 313 14.70 15.23 -6.34
CA LEU A 313 14.66 14.91 -7.77
C LEU A 313 13.23 14.55 -8.19
N ASP A 314 12.53 13.75 -7.41
CA ASP A 314 11.12 13.41 -7.65
C ASP A 314 10.22 14.65 -7.57
N LEU A 315 10.60 15.66 -6.73
CA LEU A 315 9.87 16.91 -6.60
C LEU A 315 9.96 17.79 -7.85
N VAL A 316 11.04 17.71 -8.64
CA VAL A 316 11.20 18.51 -9.87
C VAL A 316 10.08 18.18 -10.87
N ASP A 317 9.80 16.91 -11.11
CA ASP A 317 8.74 16.49 -12.02
C ASP A 317 7.34 16.94 -11.51
N ASP A 318 7.13 16.85 -10.20
CA ASP A 318 5.89 17.31 -9.57
C ASP A 318 5.77 18.85 -9.58
N GLU A 319 6.88 19.60 -9.44
CA GLU A 319 6.93 21.08 -9.56
C GLU A 319 6.66 21.53 -10.98
N GLU A 320 7.24 20.87 -11.98
CA GLU A 320 6.96 21.15 -13.40
C GLU A 320 5.48 20.92 -13.73
N LEU A 321 4.90 19.85 -13.24
CA LEU A 321 3.47 19.57 -13.40
C LEU A 321 2.61 20.63 -12.72
N LEU A 322 2.99 21.06 -11.53
CA LEU A 322 2.31 22.15 -10.80
C LEU A 322 2.34 23.46 -11.61
N GLU A 323 3.47 23.78 -12.21
CA GLU A 323 3.61 24.97 -13.06
C GLU A 323 2.73 24.86 -14.32
N GLN A 324 2.65 23.69 -14.93
CA GLN A 324 1.73 23.43 -16.04
C GLN A 324 0.26 23.61 -15.64
N LEU A 325 -0.15 23.11 -14.45
CA LEU A 325 -1.50 23.28 -13.93
C LEU A 325 -1.80 24.76 -13.65
N ARG A 326 -0.85 25.51 -13.08
CA ARG A 326 -0.97 26.98 -12.87
C ARG A 326 -1.10 27.74 -14.18
N LEU A 327 -0.33 27.34 -15.20
CA LEU A 327 -0.43 27.92 -16.55
C LEU A 327 -1.80 27.66 -17.17
N GLN A 328 -2.32 26.43 -17.05
CA GLN A 328 -3.68 26.09 -17.51
C GLN A 328 -4.75 26.92 -16.78
N LEU A 329 -4.62 27.05 -15.45
CA LEU A 329 -5.53 27.88 -14.64
C LEU A 329 -5.45 29.35 -15.07
N GLY A 330 -4.26 29.87 -15.30
CA GLY A 330 -4.04 31.25 -15.78
C GLY A 330 -4.66 31.48 -17.17
N GLN A 331 -4.53 30.53 -18.09
CA GLN A 331 -5.18 30.59 -19.40
C GLN A 331 -6.70 30.59 -19.30
N LEU A 332 -7.29 29.73 -18.45
CA LEU A 332 -8.71 29.68 -18.21
C LEU A 332 -9.24 30.98 -17.58
N LYS A 333 -8.50 31.55 -16.63
CA LYS A 333 -8.82 32.87 -16.03
C LYS A 333 -8.77 33.97 -17.09
N GLY A 334 -7.77 33.95 -17.97
CA GLY A 334 -7.68 34.91 -19.09
C GLY A 334 -8.81 34.79 -20.10
N VAL A 335 -9.24 33.57 -20.46
CA VAL A 335 -10.38 33.32 -21.38
C VAL A 335 -11.71 33.70 -20.70
N ALA A 336 -11.85 33.51 -19.41
CA ALA A 336 -13.05 33.89 -18.66
C ALA A 336 -13.19 35.43 -18.53
N GLY A 337 -12.09 36.18 -18.65
CA GLY A 337 -12.09 37.65 -18.46
C GLY A 337 -12.39 38.05 -17.02
N ASP A 338 -12.68 39.35 -16.83
CA ASP A 338 -13.09 39.92 -15.52
C ASP A 338 -14.55 39.60 -15.18
N VAL A 339 -14.92 38.31 -15.19
CA VAL A 339 -16.26 37.89 -14.81
C VAL A 339 -16.37 37.98 -13.28
N PRO A 340 -17.31 38.77 -12.73
CA PRO A 340 -17.59 38.77 -11.30
C PRO A 340 -18.23 37.43 -10.90
N TRP A 341 -17.41 36.48 -10.47
CA TRP A 341 -17.87 35.11 -10.19
C TRP A 341 -18.90 35.02 -9.07
N GLU A 342 -18.87 35.94 -8.10
CA GLU A 342 -19.88 36.03 -7.05
C GLU A 342 -21.26 36.36 -7.62
N ASP A 343 -21.33 37.29 -8.54
CA ASP A 343 -22.58 37.64 -9.24
C ASP A 343 -23.09 36.48 -10.13
N PHE A 344 -22.15 35.74 -10.73
CA PHE A 344 -22.49 34.53 -11.51
C PHE A 344 -23.03 33.41 -10.64
N GLU A 345 -22.44 33.17 -9.47
CA GLU A 345 -22.90 32.15 -8.52
C GLU A 345 -24.30 32.54 -7.96
N ASP A 346 -24.50 33.79 -7.62
CA ASP A 346 -25.81 34.28 -7.15
C ASP A 346 -26.87 34.14 -8.23
N TYR A 347 -26.52 34.49 -9.46
CA TYR A 347 -27.39 34.25 -10.61
C TYR A 347 -27.76 32.80 -10.82
N GLU A 348 -26.81 31.85 -10.76
CA GLU A 348 -27.07 30.42 -10.91
C GLU A 348 -27.90 29.86 -9.75
N LYS A 349 -27.72 30.34 -8.51
CA LYS A 349 -28.56 29.97 -7.36
C LYS A 349 -30.01 30.42 -7.59
N ARG A 350 -30.24 31.67 -7.98
CA ARG A 350 -31.57 32.21 -8.27
C ARG A 350 -32.21 31.47 -9.45
N ARG A 351 -31.45 31.17 -10.48
CA ARG A 351 -31.93 30.40 -11.62
C ARG A 351 -32.30 28.95 -11.24
N SER A 352 -31.59 28.34 -10.32
CA SER A 352 -31.93 27.01 -9.79
C SER A 352 -33.25 27.08 -9.01
N ARG A 353 -33.38 28.09 -8.13
CA ARG A 353 -34.61 28.34 -7.39
C ARG A 353 -35.80 28.56 -8.35
N LEU A 354 -35.64 29.38 -9.37
CA LEU A 354 -36.69 29.59 -10.38
C LEU A 354 -37.13 28.29 -11.05
N ARG A 355 -36.21 27.36 -11.32
CA ARG A 355 -36.57 26.04 -11.89
C ARG A 355 -37.40 25.20 -10.92
N GLU A 356 -37.08 25.22 -9.65
CA GLU A 356 -37.80 24.50 -8.59
C GLU A 356 -39.21 25.09 -8.43
N GLU A 357 -39.33 26.42 -8.37
CA GLU A 357 -40.62 27.09 -8.25
C GLU A 357 -41.50 26.90 -9.47
N ARG A 358 -40.92 26.91 -10.69
CA ARG A 358 -41.63 26.56 -11.93
C ARG A 358 -42.11 25.11 -11.94
N ARG A 359 -41.35 24.21 -11.34
CA ARG A 359 -41.76 22.80 -11.17
C ARG A 359 -42.94 22.68 -10.22
N LEU A 360 -42.86 23.39 -9.10
CA LEU A 360 -43.95 23.45 -8.12
C LEU A 360 -45.22 24.04 -8.73
N LEU A 361 -45.10 25.13 -9.46
CA LEU A 361 -46.25 25.74 -10.18
C LEU A 361 -46.95 24.75 -11.11
N ARG A 362 -46.20 23.96 -11.86
CA ARG A 362 -46.79 22.93 -12.73
C ARG A 362 -47.53 21.86 -11.94
N ILE A 363 -46.98 21.43 -10.82
CA ILE A 363 -47.62 20.42 -9.94
C ILE A 363 -48.93 21.00 -9.38
N LEU A 364 -48.91 22.23 -8.87
CA LEU A 364 -50.08 22.90 -8.31
C LEU A 364 -51.17 23.13 -9.40
N GLN A 365 -50.76 23.51 -10.59
CA GLN A 365 -51.68 23.64 -11.74
C GLN A 365 -52.34 22.31 -12.08
N GLN A 366 -51.58 21.25 -12.17
CA GLN A 366 -52.11 19.90 -12.44
C GLN A 366 -53.06 19.42 -11.33
N GLN A 367 -52.72 19.64 -10.07
CA GLN A 367 -53.58 19.30 -8.94
C GLN A 367 -54.88 20.11 -8.94
N ALA A 368 -54.80 21.41 -9.28
CA ALA A 368 -55.97 22.25 -9.38
C ALA A 368 -56.91 21.80 -10.53
N GLU A 369 -56.34 21.46 -11.69
CA GLU A 369 -57.08 20.91 -12.81
C GLU A 369 -57.77 19.59 -12.49
N GLU A 370 -57.08 18.65 -11.77
CA GLU A 370 -57.65 17.38 -11.34
C GLU A 370 -58.74 17.56 -10.31
N THR A 371 -58.61 18.50 -9.36
CA THR A 371 -59.63 18.81 -8.35
C THR A 371 -60.85 19.39 -9.01
N LEU A 372 -60.68 20.37 -9.90
CA LEU A 372 -61.81 20.99 -10.62
C LEU A 372 -62.55 19.98 -11.49
N ALA A 373 -61.83 19.08 -12.17
CA ALA A 373 -62.43 18.00 -12.96
C ALA A 373 -63.27 17.03 -12.12
N ASN A 374 -62.79 16.73 -10.90
CA ASN A 374 -63.50 15.88 -9.95
C ASN A 374 -64.77 16.57 -9.39
N GLU A 375 -64.65 17.85 -9.01
CA GLU A 375 -65.81 18.65 -8.52
C GLU A 375 -66.86 18.83 -9.62
N LEU A 376 -66.41 19.13 -10.86
CA LEU A 376 -67.31 19.24 -12.00
C LEU A 376 -68.02 17.90 -12.27
N THR A 377 -67.33 16.80 -12.22
CA THR A 377 -67.92 15.46 -12.40
C THR A 377 -68.98 15.13 -11.37
N LEU A 378 -68.72 15.50 -10.08
CA LEU A 378 -69.71 15.38 -9.02
C LEU A 378 -70.92 16.29 -9.21
N ALA A 379 -70.69 17.56 -9.59
CA ALA A 379 -71.77 18.53 -9.90
C ALA A 379 -72.67 18.06 -11.06
N LEU A 380 -72.10 17.46 -12.08
CA LEU A 380 -72.81 16.90 -13.22
C LEU A 380 -73.75 15.74 -12.83
N GLN A 381 -73.47 15.01 -11.78
CA GLN A 381 -74.32 13.95 -11.27
C GLN A 381 -75.67 14.53 -10.83
N PHE A 382 -75.67 15.72 -10.24
CA PHE A 382 -76.86 16.41 -9.74
C PHE A 382 -77.46 17.44 -10.70
N ALA A 383 -76.76 17.77 -11.79
CA ALA A 383 -77.24 18.71 -12.79
C ALA A 383 -78.61 18.24 -13.39
N SER A 384 -79.56 19.12 -13.54
CA SER A 384 -80.88 18.82 -14.17
C SER A 384 -80.80 18.70 -15.66
N VAL A 385 -81.70 17.94 -16.23
CA VAL A 385 -81.93 17.91 -17.69
C VAL A 385 -82.31 19.34 -18.15
N GLY A 386 -81.76 19.81 -19.27
CA GLY A 386 -81.94 21.18 -19.76
C GLY A 386 -80.75 22.09 -19.31
N THR A 387 -79.85 21.68 -18.50
CA THR A 387 -78.69 22.48 -18.10
C THR A 387 -77.65 22.59 -19.21
N LEU A 388 -77.16 23.82 -19.41
CA LEU A 388 -76.17 24.16 -20.44
C LEU A 388 -74.76 23.76 -19.93
N VAL A 389 -73.99 23.19 -20.83
CA VAL A 389 -72.58 22.71 -20.56
C VAL A 389 -71.70 23.09 -21.74
N SER A 390 -70.42 23.21 -21.42
CA SER A 390 -69.37 23.30 -22.45
C SER A 390 -68.64 21.95 -22.57
N LEU A 391 -68.62 21.39 -23.75
CA LEU A 391 -68.05 20.09 -24.06
C LEU A 391 -66.67 20.20 -24.74
N LYS A 392 -65.75 19.34 -24.41
CA LYS A 392 -64.49 19.16 -25.13
C LYS A 392 -64.23 17.66 -25.32
N ALA A 393 -64.40 17.22 -26.55
CA ALA A 393 -64.26 15.82 -26.90
C ALA A 393 -63.51 15.66 -28.22
N PRO A 394 -62.84 14.53 -28.50
CA PRO A 394 -62.14 14.27 -29.77
C PRO A 394 -63.08 14.40 -30.99
N GLN A 395 -64.32 14.01 -30.81
CA GLN A 395 -65.35 14.06 -31.83
C GLN A 395 -65.67 15.51 -32.25
N LEU A 396 -65.45 16.46 -31.35
CA LEU A 396 -65.65 17.92 -31.59
C LEU A 396 -64.36 18.63 -32.06
N ARG A 397 -63.39 17.83 -32.56
CA ARG A 397 -62.07 18.32 -33.01
C ARG A 397 -61.28 19.07 -31.91
N GLY A 398 -61.56 18.73 -30.64
CA GLY A 398 -60.93 19.34 -29.49
C GLY A 398 -61.34 20.80 -29.21
N ARG A 399 -62.33 21.32 -29.87
CA ARG A 399 -62.92 22.65 -29.61
C ARG A 399 -63.88 22.58 -28.45
N VAL A 400 -63.91 23.63 -27.66
CA VAL A 400 -64.96 23.79 -26.63
C VAL A 400 -66.26 24.13 -27.34
N THR A 401 -67.24 23.28 -27.20
CA THR A 401 -68.52 23.38 -27.91
C THR A 401 -69.65 23.46 -26.88
N PRO A 402 -70.49 24.50 -26.97
CA PRO A 402 -71.66 24.63 -26.12
C PRO A 402 -72.74 23.55 -26.43
N ALA A 403 -73.30 23.02 -25.34
CA ALA A 403 -74.32 21.99 -25.47
C ALA A 403 -75.31 22.04 -24.29
N VAL A 404 -76.41 21.34 -24.40
CA VAL A 404 -77.37 21.14 -23.33
C VAL A 404 -77.50 19.68 -23.01
N ILE A 405 -77.60 19.35 -21.71
CA ILE A 405 -77.85 17.98 -21.23
C ILE A 405 -79.32 17.67 -21.52
N VAL A 406 -79.56 16.66 -22.35
CA VAL A 406 -80.95 16.24 -22.68
C VAL A 406 -81.39 15.06 -21.85
N ASP A 407 -80.52 14.11 -21.62
CA ASP A 407 -80.77 12.96 -20.74
C ASP A 407 -79.48 12.42 -20.07
N LYS A 408 -79.68 11.64 -19.08
CA LYS A 408 -78.58 10.94 -18.34
C LYS A 408 -78.82 9.44 -18.40
N LEU A 409 -77.98 8.76 -19.11
CA LEU A 409 -78.06 7.30 -19.28
C LEU A 409 -77.13 6.56 -18.30
N GLU A 410 -77.49 5.35 -17.92
CA GLU A 410 -76.60 4.50 -17.12
C GLU A 410 -75.33 4.20 -17.92
N GLY A 411 -74.20 4.54 -17.33
CA GLY A 411 -72.87 4.28 -17.89
C GLY A 411 -72.20 3.04 -17.30
N PRO A 412 -71.09 2.55 -17.91
CA PRO A 412 -70.36 1.38 -17.42
C PRO A 412 -69.56 1.66 -16.13
N GLY A 413 -69.65 2.87 -15.54
CA GLY A 413 -68.91 3.31 -14.36
C GLY A 413 -69.83 3.95 -13.30
N GLN A 414 -69.21 4.62 -12.33
CA GLN A 414 -69.88 5.24 -11.18
C GLN A 414 -70.69 6.51 -11.59
N PHE A 415 -70.41 7.09 -12.78
CA PHE A 415 -71.05 8.31 -13.28
C PHE A 415 -71.87 8.02 -14.54
N PRO A 416 -72.99 8.74 -14.72
CA PRO A 416 -73.83 8.57 -15.91
C PRO A 416 -73.13 9.04 -17.18
N LEU A 417 -73.58 8.50 -18.30
CA LEU A 417 -73.30 9.09 -19.62
C LEU A 417 -74.30 10.21 -19.89
N LEU A 418 -73.79 11.31 -20.37
CA LEU A 418 -74.63 12.49 -20.70
C LEU A 418 -74.99 12.46 -22.17
N LEU A 419 -76.27 12.42 -22.43
CA LEU A 419 -76.82 12.70 -23.79
C LEU A 419 -76.93 14.21 -23.97
N CYS A 420 -76.10 14.75 -24.83
CA CYS A 420 -76.01 16.17 -25.04
C CYS A 420 -76.38 16.53 -26.48
N LEU A 421 -77.05 17.71 -26.71
CA LEU A 421 -77.23 18.31 -27.95
C LEU A 421 -76.38 19.59 -28.07
N THR A 422 -75.56 19.71 -29.09
CA THR A 422 -74.70 20.86 -29.30
C THR A 422 -75.41 22.01 -30.05
N ASP A 423 -74.79 23.18 -30.05
CA ASP A 423 -75.19 24.36 -30.85
C ASP A 423 -75.13 24.15 -32.38
N GLU A 424 -74.35 23.13 -32.85
CA GLU A 424 -74.28 22.72 -34.26
C GLU A 424 -75.31 21.62 -34.59
N ASN A 425 -76.30 21.40 -33.77
CA ASN A 425 -77.38 20.40 -33.92
C ASN A 425 -76.81 18.97 -34.05
N VAL A 426 -75.87 18.65 -33.21
CA VAL A 426 -75.21 17.29 -33.09
C VAL A 426 -75.52 16.66 -31.73
N TRP A 427 -76.12 15.48 -31.77
CA TRP A 427 -76.30 14.67 -30.62
C TRP A 427 -75.06 13.93 -30.30
N LEU A 428 -74.64 13.93 -29.02
CA LEU A 428 -73.45 13.26 -28.51
C LEU A 428 -73.78 12.54 -27.20
N LEU A 429 -73.33 11.32 -27.10
CA LEU A 429 -73.36 10.59 -25.84
C LEU A 429 -71.94 10.58 -25.28
N LEU A 430 -71.69 11.28 -24.17
CA LEU A 430 -70.34 11.51 -23.62
C LEU A 430 -70.27 11.19 -22.13
N PRO A 431 -69.11 10.76 -21.64
CA PRO A 431 -68.87 10.67 -20.22
C PRO A 431 -68.72 12.06 -19.58
N CYS A 432 -69.01 12.17 -18.29
CA CYS A 432 -68.92 13.43 -17.54
C CYS A 432 -67.58 14.15 -17.69
N GLN A 433 -66.46 13.42 -17.89
CA GLN A 433 -65.11 13.98 -18.10
C GLN A 433 -64.96 14.79 -19.40
N ALA A 434 -65.91 14.66 -20.34
CA ALA A 434 -65.91 15.46 -21.56
C ALA A 434 -66.50 16.86 -21.36
N VAL A 435 -67.11 17.15 -20.23
CA VAL A 435 -67.60 18.45 -19.85
C VAL A 435 -66.49 19.28 -19.25
N VAL A 436 -66.25 20.47 -19.74
CA VAL A 436 -65.22 21.41 -19.27
C VAL A 436 -65.79 22.47 -18.36
N SER A 437 -67.08 22.85 -18.57
CA SER A 437 -67.78 23.80 -17.71
C SER A 437 -69.26 23.45 -17.60
N LEU A 438 -69.81 23.65 -16.42
CA LEU A 438 -71.23 23.49 -16.11
C LEU A 438 -71.82 24.89 -15.85
N HIS A 439 -72.82 25.29 -16.63
CA HIS A 439 -73.45 26.61 -16.52
C HIS A 439 -74.80 26.50 -15.79
N ALA A 440 -74.69 26.04 -14.47
CA ALA A 440 -75.88 25.87 -13.64
C ALA A 440 -76.61 27.19 -13.27
N GLU A 441 -75.92 28.31 -13.37
CA GLU A 441 -76.41 29.67 -13.17
C GLU A 441 -77.31 30.18 -14.27
N LEU A 442 -77.23 29.56 -15.46
CA LEU A 442 -78.05 29.90 -16.56
C LEU A 442 -79.42 29.19 -16.54
N SER A 443 -80.45 29.81 -17.12
CA SER A 443 -81.78 29.21 -17.17
C SER A 443 -81.76 27.88 -17.96
N CYS A 444 -82.32 26.82 -17.40
CA CYS A 444 -82.46 25.57 -18.11
C CYS A 444 -83.30 25.68 -19.33
N LEU A 445 -82.83 25.05 -20.39
CA LEU A 445 -83.62 25.01 -21.67
C LEU A 445 -84.65 23.88 -21.58
N GLN A 446 -85.88 24.13 -22.15
CA GLN A 446 -86.87 23.08 -22.21
C GLN A 446 -86.51 22.04 -23.28
N VAL A 447 -86.27 20.85 -22.89
CA VAL A 447 -85.88 19.71 -23.76
C VAL A 447 -86.98 18.68 -23.93
N SER A 448 -88.15 18.92 -23.29
CA SER A 448 -89.31 18.01 -23.31
C SER A 448 -89.94 17.99 -24.70
N GLY A 449 -90.16 16.82 -25.28
CA GLY A 449 -90.79 16.65 -26.61
C GLY A 449 -89.82 16.36 -27.74
N LEU A 450 -88.56 16.32 -27.51
CA LEU A 450 -87.54 15.91 -28.49
C LEU A 450 -87.54 14.38 -28.68
N VAL A 451 -87.36 13.94 -29.91
CA VAL A 451 -87.15 12.51 -30.21
C VAL A 451 -85.67 12.22 -30.06
N GLU A 452 -85.35 11.57 -28.95
CA GLU A 452 -83.95 11.23 -28.65
C GLU A 452 -83.43 10.14 -29.60
N PRO A 453 -82.24 10.31 -30.16
CA PRO A 453 -81.63 9.28 -30.97
C PRO A 453 -81.14 8.11 -30.05
N ASN A 454 -81.39 6.88 -30.48
CA ASN A 454 -80.88 5.73 -29.75
C ASN A 454 -79.33 5.61 -29.90
N LEU A 455 -78.58 6.26 -28.99
CA LEU A 455 -77.17 6.21 -28.90
C LEU A 455 -76.80 5.29 -27.72
N GLN A 456 -75.95 4.25 -27.91
CA GLN A 456 -75.64 3.24 -26.93
C GLN A 456 -74.18 3.24 -26.43
N ARG A 457 -73.27 3.87 -27.19
CA ARG A 457 -71.87 3.88 -26.87
C ARG A 457 -71.35 5.29 -26.64
N ALA A 458 -70.53 5.45 -25.62
CA ALA A 458 -69.86 6.71 -25.38
C ALA A 458 -69.01 7.12 -26.59
N GLY A 459 -69.16 8.36 -27.00
CA GLY A 459 -68.51 8.92 -28.19
C GLY A 459 -69.34 8.79 -29.49
N GLU A 460 -70.47 8.12 -29.48
CA GLU A 460 -71.36 8.14 -30.64
C GLU A 460 -71.92 9.51 -30.83
N LEU A 461 -72.06 9.92 -32.16
CA LEU A 461 -72.63 11.17 -32.58
C LEU A 461 -73.66 10.92 -33.64
N ARG A 462 -74.67 11.79 -33.70
CA ARG A 462 -75.73 11.78 -34.74
C ARG A 462 -76.19 13.24 -35.05
N HIS A 463 -76.34 13.53 -36.26
CA HIS A 463 -76.94 14.84 -36.63
C HIS A 463 -78.45 14.88 -36.29
N GLY A 464 -78.83 15.99 -35.73
CA GLY A 464 -80.19 16.19 -35.32
C GLY A 464 -81.13 16.48 -36.54
N ASP A 465 -82.41 16.49 -36.24
CA ASP A 465 -83.48 16.76 -37.17
C ASP A 465 -83.92 18.25 -37.11
N GLN A 466 -85.06 18.59 -37.78
CA GLN A 466 -85.62 19.94 -37.81
C GLN A 466 -86.15 20.35 -36.40
N GLN A 467 -86.59 19.40 -35.58
CA GLN A 467 -87.13 19.67 -34.25
C GLN A 467 -86.00 20.00 -33.24
N SER A 468 -84.90 19.24 -33.27
CA SER A 468 -83.72 19.50 -32.44
C SER A 468 -82.98 20.76 -32.92
N GLY A 469 -83.07 21.13 -34.21
CA GLY A 469 -82.48 22.35 -34.78
C GLY A 469 -82.93 23.65 -34.12
N GLY A 470 -84.15 23.70 -33.65
CA GLY A 470 -84.70 24.86 -32.91
C GLY A 470 -83.99 25.05 -31.56
N LEU A 471 -83.72 23.96 -30.86
CA LEU A 471 -82.99 23.97 -29.56
C LEU A 471 -81.52 24.28 -29.81
N ALA A 472 -80.89 23.73 -30.84
CA ALA A 472 -79.51 24.04 -31.20
C ALA A 472 -79.27 25.51 -31.43
N LEU A 473 -80.21 26.20 -32.11
CA LEU A 473 -80.18 27.64 -32.27
C LEU A 473 -80.30 28.42 -30.95
N ALA A 474 -81.17 27.93 -30.04
CA ALA A 474 -81.24 28.52 -28.70
C ALA A 474 -79.92 28.35 -27.89
N ILE A 475 -79.27 27.18 -28.00
CA ILE A 475 -77.96 26.95 -27.41
C ILE A 475 -76.91 27.91 -27.98
N ALA A 476 -76.88 28.06 -29.34
CA ALA A 476 -75.96 28.98 -30.01
C ALA A 476 -76.18 30.45 -29.59
N HIS A 477 -77.40 30.82 -29.38
CA HIS A 477 -77.73 32.18 -28.94
C HIS A 477 -77.27 32.42 -27.45
N MET A 478 -77.52 31.47 -26.61
CA MET A 478 -77.07 31.55 -25.21
C MET A 478 -75.54 31.51 -25.12
N ALA A 479 -74.89 30.68 -25.90
CA ALA A 479 -73.44 30.57 -25.97
C ALA A 479 -72.72 31.84 -26.32
N LYS A 480 -73.31 32.59 -27.35
CA LYS A 480 -72.76 33.93 -27.72
C LYS A 480 -72.96 34.97 -26.62
N ARG A 481 -74.09 34.91 -25.93
CA ARG A 481 -74.43 35.88 -24.86
C ARG A 481 -73.60 35.76 -23.63
N HIS A 482 -73.16 34.51 -23.26
CA HIS A 482 -72.51 34.18 -22.02
C HIS A 482 -71.06 33.62 -22.19
N ASP A 483 -70.48 33.73 -23.40
CA ASP A 483 -69.11 33.24 -23.73
C ASP A 483 -68.85 31.82 -23.24
N MET A 484 -69.66 30.87 -23.57
CA MET A 484 -69.57 29.49 -23.19
C MET A 484 -68.45 28.75 -23.95
N THR A 485 -67.72 29.39 -24.83
CA THR A 485 -66.56 28.82 -25.57
C THR A 485 -65.24 28.95 -24.83
N THR A 486 -65.16 29.80 -23.81
CA THR A 486 -63.96 30.03 -23.00
C THR A 486 -64.15 29.36 -21.68
N PRO A 487 -63.33 28.37 -21.31
CA PRO A 487 -63.38 27.76 -20.02
C PRO A 487 -63.09 28.78 -18.91
N GLN A 488 -64.00 29.00 -18.00
CA GLN A 488 -63.74 29.81 -16.78
C GLN A 488 -63.10 28.91 -15.72
N TYR A 489 -61.82 29.06 -15.57
CA TYR A 489 -61.08 28.42 -14.47
C TYR A 489 -60.93 29.46 -13.34
N ASP A 490 -61.55 29.24 -12.23
CA ASP A 490 -61.16 29.89 -10.98
C ASP A 490 -59.83 29.18 -10.54
N LEU A 491 -58.74 29.82 -10.86
CA LEU A 491 -57.43 29.33 -10.43
C LEU A 491 -57.39 29.37 -8.89
N ALA A 492 -57.13 28.21 -8.26
CA ALA A 492 -56.92 28.12 -6.81
C ALA A 492 -55.96 29.22 -6.33
N GLY A 493 -56.24 29.87 -5.24
CA GLY A 493 -55.42 30.99 -4.71
C GLY A 493 -53.94 30.63 -4.56
N GLU A 494 -53.63 29.38 -4.31
CA GLU A 494 -52.25 28.85 -4.23
C GLU A 494 -51.53 28.90 -5.58
N VAL A 495 -52.22 28.57 -6.67
CA VAL A 495 -51.66 28.66 -8.05
C VAL A 495 -51.37 30.11 -8.45
N LEU A 496 -52.24 31.01 -8.08
CA LEU A 496 -52.06 32.46 -8.36
C LEU A 496 -50.86 33.01 -7.56
N THR A 497 -50.75 32.66 -6.26
CA THR A 497 -49.64 33.09 -5.43
C THR A 497 -48.32 32.53 -5.95
N GLN A 498 -48.28 31.25 -6.31
CA GLN A 498 -47.07 30.61 -6.85
C GLN A 498 -46.70 31.21 -8.23
N ALA A 499 -47.69 31.53 -9.07
CA ALA A 499 -47.44 32.17 -10.37
C ALA A 499 -46.87 33.58 -10.22
N GLN A 500 -47.34 34.35 -9.22
CA GLN A 500 -46.77 35.65 -8.87
C GLN A 500 -45.32 35.55 -8.38
N LEU A 501 -45.04 34.55 -7.51
CA LEU A 501 -43.68 34.30 -7.06
C LEU A 501 -42.72 33.94 -8.22
N VAL A 502 -43.15 33.07 -9.12
CA VAL A 502 -42.35 32.70 -10.31
C VAL A 502 -42.08 33.93 -11.16
N ARG A 503 -43.10 34.77 -11.41
CA ARG A 503 -42.94 36.01 -12.22
C ARG A 503 -41.98 36.98 -11.54
N GLY A 504 -42.09 37.18 -10.20
CA GLY A 504 -41.15 38.03 -9.47
C GLY A 504 -39.70 37.56 -9.57
N LEU A 505 -39.46 36.26 -9.45
CA LEU A 505 -38.14 35.65 -9.63
C LEU A 505 -37.62 35.77 -11.08
N GLU A 506 -38.49 35.72 -12.08
CA GLU A 506 -38.13 35.95 -13.47
C GLU A 506 -37.68 37.39 -13.71
N GLU A 507 -38.42 38.37 -13.20
CA GLU A 507 -38.09 39.78 -13.26
C GLU A 507 -36.77 40.10 -12.53
N GLU A 508 -36.59 39.54 -11.33
CA GLU A 508 -35.31 39.66 -10.58
C GLU A 508 -34.14 39.09 -11.38
N LEU A 509 -34.32 37.93 -12.03
CA LEU A 509 -33.26 37.27 -12.77
C LEU A 509 -32.90 38.05 -14.06
N GLU A 510 -33.88 38.66 -14.73
CA GLU A 510 -33.66 39.50 -15.93
C GLU A 510 -32.93 40.80 -15.63
N GLN A 511 -33.10 41.34 -14.42
CA GLN A 511 -32.39 42.56 -13.96
C GLN A 511 -30.93 42.31 -13.62
N GLN A 512 -30.52 41.05 -13.39
CA GLN A 512 -29.14 40.77 -13.06
C GLN A 512 -28.18 40.92 -14.25
N PRO A 513 -27.00 41.53 -14.07
CA PRO A 513 -26.01 41.73 -15.14
C PRO A 513 -25.61 40.39 -15.78
N ALA A 514 -25.48 39.33 -14.98
CA ALA A 514 -25.14 37.96 -15.42
C ALA A 514 -26.14 37.35 -16.41
N HIS A 515 -27.36 37.88 -16.47
CA HIS A 515 -28.40 37.46 -17.45
C HIS A 515 -27.97 37.77 -18.89
N ARG A 516 -27.20 38.83 -19.12
CA ARG A 516 -26.75 39.31 -20.43
C ARG A 516 -25.38 38.76 -20.84
N TRP A 517 -24.69 38.03 -19.93
CA TRP A 517 -23.38 37.43 -20.24
C TRP A 517 -23.53 36.28 -21.23
N GLY A 518 -22.69 36.23 -22.25
CA GLY A 518 -22.64 35.34 -23.41
C GLY A 518 -23.00 33.85 -23.19
N ASP A 519 -22.15 32.92 -23.58
CA ASP A 519 -22.41 31.49 -23.40
C ASP A 519 -22.21 31.02 -21.94
N ARG A 520 -23.28 31.16 -21.18
CA ARG A 520 -23.32 30.75 -19.76
C ARG A 520 -22.98 29.28 -19.49
N LYS A 521 -23.21 28.40 -20.47
CA LYS A 521 -22.83 26.99 -20.34
C LYS A 521 -21.32 26.85 -20.39
N GLN A 522 -20.65 27.62 -21.22
CA GLN A 522 -19.18 27.64 -21.25
C GLN A 522 -18.61 28.28 -19.99
N LEU A 523 -19.17 29.41 -19.53
CA LEU A 523 -18.75 30.02 -18.26
C LEU A 523 -18.87 29.06 -17.08
N LYS A 524 -19.97 28.34 -16.96
CA LYS A 524 -20.15 27.32 -15.91
C LYS A 524 -19.14 26.19 -16.05
N LYS A 525 -18.83 25.73 -17.27
CA LYS A 525 -17.80 24.70 -17.50
C LYS A 525 -16.41 25.22 -17.15
N HIS A 526 -16.10 26.48 -17.52
CA HIS A 526 -14.81 27.10 -17.16
C HIS A 526 -14.68 27.24 -15.65
N ARG A 527 -15.71 27.75 -14.94
CA ARG A 527 -15.71 27.88 -13.47
C ARG A 527 -15.44 26.55 -12.79
N ARG A 528 -16.20 25.52 -13.15
CA ARG A 528 -16.01 24.19 -12.60
C ARG A 528 -14.61 23.67 -12.86
N ARG A 529 -14.06 23.85 -14.06
CA ARG A 529 -12.69 23.41 -14.39
C ARG A 529 -11.64 24.19 -13.61
N MET A 530 -11.86 25.48 -13.39
CA MET A 530 -10.97 26.30 -12.56
C MET A 530 -10.97 25.83 -11.08
N GLU A 531 -12.13 25.53 -10.52
CA GLU A 531 -12.27 24.99 -9.16
C GLU A 531 -11.58 23.62 -9.02
N GLU A 532 -11.77 22.73 -10.00
CA GLU A 532 -11.08 21.44 -10.07
C GLU A 532 -9.55 21.61 -10.10
N LEU A 533 -9.05 22.53 -10.94
CA LEU A 533 -7.61 22.83 -11.03
C LEU A 533 -7.06 23.48 -9.74
N GLU A 534 -7.80 24.41 -9.14
CA GLU A 534 -7.39 25.04 -7.89
C GLU A 534 -7.34 24.06 -6.71
N LEU A 535 -8.25 23.08 -6.68
CA LEU A 535 -8.22 21.99 -5.72
C LEU A 535 -7.02 21.07 -5.97
N GLU A 536 -6.83 20.64 -7.21
CA GLU A 536 -5.70 19.78 -7.61
C GLU A 536 -4.35 20.43 -7.30
N ILE A 537 -4.19 21.73 -7.60
CA ILE A 537 -2.99 22.51 -7.28
C ILE A 537 -2.77 22.53 -5.76
N ARG A 538 -3.79 22.77 -4.95
CA ARG A 538 -3.68 22.79 -3.48
C ARG A 538 -3.28 21.43 -2.91
N GLU A 539 -3.94 20.37 -3.35
CA GLU A 539 -3.64 19.02 -2.89
C GLU A 539 -2.21 18.61 -3.25
N ARG A 540 -1.78 18.89 -4.48
CA ARG A 540 -0.40 18.63 -4.91
C ARG A 540 0.63 19.46 -4.16
N GLN A 541 0.36 20.73 -3.91
CA GLN A 541 1.24 21.58 -3.11
C GLN A 541 1.41 21.06 -1.68
N GLN A 542 0.34 20.60 -1.04
CA GLN A 542 0.40 19.99 0.29
C GLN A 542 1.22 18.70 0.26
N LEU A 543 0.99 17.82 -0.72
CA LEU A 543 1.77 16.59 -0.89
C LEU A 543 3.26 16.87 -1.10
N LEU A 544 3.59 17.84 -1.94
CA LEU A 544 4.96 18.28 -2.17
C LEU A 544 5.61 18.78 -0.88
N HIS A 545 4.92 19.63 -0.14
CA HIS A 545 5.41 20.16 1.12
C HIS A 545 5.65 19.06 2.16
N GLN A 546 4.72 18.11 2.30
CA GLN A 546 4.85 16.97 3.20
C GLN A 546 6.02 16.05 2.78
N ARG A 547 6.14 15.73 1.49
CA ARG A 547 7.28 14.90 0.99
C ARG A 547 8.61 15.61 1.20
N ALA A 548 8.65 16.92 0.91
CA ALA A 548 9.85 17.73 1.06
C ALA A 548 10.34 17.79 2.51
N ASN A 549 9.46 17.87 3.47
CA ASN A 549 9.78 18.10 4.88
C ASN A 549 9.69 16.85 5.75
N ARG A 550 9.30 15.68 5.20
CA ARG A 550 9.01 14.45 5.96
C ARG A 550 10.08 14.10 7.00
N HIS A 551 11.35 14.08 6.61
CA HIS A 551 12.43 13.72 7.54
C HIS A 551 12.60 14.78 8.64
N TRP A 552 12.41 16.04 8.30
CA TRP A 552 12.48 17.12 9.28
C TRP A 552 11.27 17.14 10.23
N GLU A 553 10.07 16.90 9.73
CA GLU A 553 8.85 16.76 10.55
C GLU A 553 8.99 15.57 11.50
N THR A 554 9.49 14.42 11.01
CA THR A 554 9.82 13.28 11.87
C THR A 554 10.84 13.66 12.95
N PHE A 555 11.88 14.42 12.60
CA PHE A 555 12.88 14.89 13.56
C PHE A 555 12.26 15.77 14.66
N LEU A 556 11.36 16.68 14.30
CA LEU A 556 10.63 17.52 15.27
C LEU A 556 9.70 16.69 16.15
N SER A 557 8.97 15.73 15.59
CA SER A 557 8.13 14.80 16.37
C SER A 557 8.94 14.01 17.39
N LEU A 558 10.18 13.61 17.03
CA LEU A 558 11.07 12.94 17.98
C LEU A 558 11.53 13.87 19.11
N ILE A 559 11.75 15.15 18.84
CA ILE A 559 12.05 16.16 19.89
C ILE A 559 10.89 16.26 20.87
N GLU A 560 9.64 16.36 20.40
CA GLU A 560 8.46 16.41 21.27
C GLU A 560 8.35 15.19 22.19
N ILE A 561 8.60 13.98 21.62
CA ILE A 561 8.59 12.76 22.41
C ILE A 561 9.74 12.76 23.44
N LEU A 562 10.95 13.17 23.06
CA LEU A 562 12.10 13.27 23.96
C LEU A 562 11.88 14.28 25.09
N GLN A 563 11.23 15.42 24.81
CA GLN A 563 10.82 16.41 25.83
C GLN A 563 9.78 15.80 26.78
N HIS A 564 8.79 15.07 26.24
CA HIS A 564 7.76 14.42 27.08
C HIS A 564 8.37 13.45 28.12
N PHE A 565 9.43 12.75 27.74
CA PHE A 565 10.14 11.83 28.65
C PHE A 565 11.30 12.47 29.41
N GLY A 566 11.44 13.79 29.38
CA GLY A 566 12.48 14.52 30.12
C GLY A 566 13.91 14.26 29.62
N CYS A 567 14.07 13.74 28.39
CA CYS A 567 15.37 13.57 27.74
C CYS A 567 15.96 14.88 27.21
N LEU A 568 15.10 15.88 26.99
CA LEU A 568 15.47 17.23 26.57
C LEU A 568 14.83 18.26 27.51
N ASP A 569 15.62 19.24 27.95
CA ASP A 569 15.15 20.48 28.57
C ASP A 569 15.28 21.60 27.52
N ASP A 570 14.13 22.07 26.99
CA ASP A 570 14.04 22.81 25.74
C ASP A 570 14.70 22.02 24.58
N LEU A 571 15.93 22.34 24.21
CA LEU A 571 16.71 21.62 23.16
C LEU A 571 18.03 21.04 23.68
N GLU A 572 18.30 21.16 24.98
CA GLU A 572 19.52 20.63 25.57
C GLU A 572 19.30 19.25 26.17
N PRO A 573 20.13 18.25 25.85
CA PRO A 573 20.05 16.90 26.41
C PRO A 573 20.33 16.88 27.91
N THR A 574 19.36 16.38 28.69
CA THR A 574 19.48 16.13 30.14
C THR A 574 20.41 14.93 30.42
N GLU A 575 20.64 14.56 31.68
CA GLU A 575 21.34 13.31 32.05
C GLU A 575 20.64 12.07 31.46
N ILE A 576 19.31 12.07 31.51
CA ILE A 576 18.48 11.02 30.88
C ILE A 576 18.73 11.00 29.37
N GLY A 577 18.69 12.19 28.74
CA GLY A 577 18.95 12.32 27.30
C GLY A 577 20.34 11.86 26.89
N ARG A 578 21.38 12.15 27.70
CA ARG A 578 22.75 11.68 27.45
C ARG A 578 22.87 10.16 27.59
N THR A 579 22.15 9.56 28.54
CA THR A 579 22.05 8.10 28.66
C THR A 579 21.43 7.48 27.41
N VAL A 580 20.30 8.00 26.93
CA VAL A 580 19.65 7.55 25.68
C VAL A 580 20.58 7.76 24.47
N ALA A 581 21.30 8.89 24.40
CA ALA A 581 22.24 9.19 23.32
C ALA A 581 23.46 8.25 23.26
N ALA A 582 23.85 7.66 24.39
CA ALA A 582 24.94 6.69 24.48
C ALA A 582 24.55 5.31 23.98
N LEU A 583 23.26 4.97 23.98
CA LEU A 583 22.75 3.69 23.55
C LEU A 583 22.69 3.57 22.02
N ARG A 584 22.79 2.34 21.54
CA ARG A 584 22.60 1.94 20.16
C ARG A 584 21.63 0.77 20.13
N GLY A 585 20.57 0.90 19.38
CA GLY A 585 19.52 -0.11 19.25
C GLY A 585 18.43 0.34 18.30
N ASP A 586 17.38 -0.46 18.16
CA ASP A 586 16.25 -0.12 17.28
C ASP A 586 15.40 1.01 17.88
N ASN A 587 15.39 1.15 19.21
CA ASN A 587 14.71 2.21 19.95
C ASN A 587 15.52 2.57 21.19
N GLU A 588 16.41 3.52 21.06
CA GLU A 588 17.32 3.96 22.13
C GLU A 588 16.53 4.58 23.31
N LEU A 589 15.41 5.24 23.04
CA LEU A 589 14.56 5.81 24.09
C LEU A 589 13.93 4.71 24.95
N TRP A 590 13.38 3.65 24.31
CA TRP A 590 12.83 2.51 25.04
C TRP A 590 13.87 1.86 25.97
N LEU A 591 15.06 1.60 25.44
CA LEU A 591 16.17 1.02 26.19
C LEU A 591 16.60 1.94 27.35
N GLY A 592 16.75 3.24 27.08
CA GLY A 592 17.13 4.22 28.09
C GLY A 592 16.10 4.34 29.20
N LEU A 593 14.83 4.41 28.89
CA LEU A 593 13.74 4.47 29.87
C LEU A 593 13.69 3.22 30.74
N ALA A 594 13.92 2.03 30.15
CA ALA A 594 14.01 0.79 30.93
C ALA A 594 15.20 0.82 31.92
N LEU A 595 16.38 1.30 31.49
CA LEU A 595 17.58 1.38 32.31
C LEU A 595 17.46 2.34 33.50
N ILE A 596 16.83 3.51 33.29
CA ILE A 596 16.71 4.54 34.34
C ILE A 596 15.49 4.33 35.25
N SER A 597 14.63 3.37 34.95
CA SER A 597 13.40 3.11 35.71
C SER A 597 13.64 2.62 37.15
N GLY A 598 14.84 2.09 37.44
CA GLY A 598 15.19 1.46 38.71
C GLY A 598 14.69 0.02 38.85
N HIS A 599 13.80 -0.48 37.98
CA HIS A 599 13.25 -1.85 38.06
C HIS A 599 14.28 -2.92 37.75
N LEU A 600 15.44 -2.57 37.16
CA LEU A 600 16.49 -3.48 36.76
C LEU A 600 17.65 -3.54 37.77
N ASP A 601 17.70 -2.65 38.76
CA ASP A 601 18.86 -2.43 39.64
C ASP A 601 19.16 -3.63 40.54
N GLU A 602 18.11 -4.29 41.03
CA GLU A 602 18.21 -5.43 41.96
C GLU A 602 18.32 -6.80 41.29
N LEU A 603 18.28 -6.84 39.95
CA LEU A 603 18.37 -8.09 39.21
C LEU A 603 19.79 -8.67 39.31
N CYS A 604 19.87 -9.98 39.57
CA CYS A 604 21.15 -10.66 39.44
C CYS A 604 21.62 -10.70 37.97
N PRO A 605 22.93 -10.85 37.69
CA PRO A 605 23.46 -10.79 36.33
C PRO A 605 22.74 -11.67 35.29
N PRO A 606 22.37 -12.94 35.56
CA PRO A 606 21.63 -13.77 34.63
C PRO A 606 20.22 -13.24 34.35
N ASP A 607 19.47 -12.82 35.39
CA ASP A 607 18.13 -12.26 35.26
C ASP A 607 18.14 -10.93 34.45
N LEU A 608 19.18 -10.10 34.72
CA LEU A 608 19.40 -8.87 33.99
C LEU A 608 19.60 -9.14 32.49
N ALA A 609 20.42 -10.10 32.15
CA ALA A 609 20.65 -10.50 30.77
C ALA A 609 19.38 -10.99 30.07
N ALA A 610 18.54 -11.75 30.78
CA ALA A 610 17.28 -12.24 30.30
C ALA A 610 16.29 -11.08 29.96
N VAL A 611 16.18 -10.09 30.86
CA VAL A 611 15.32 -8.93 30.61
C VAL A 611 15.86 -8.06 29.45
N PHE A 612 17.18 -7.90 29.34
CA PHE A 612 17.81 -7.16 28.25
C PHE A 612 17.51 -7.81 26.90
N GLU A 613 17.52 -9.13 26.83
CA GLU A 613 17.10 -9.85 25.62
C GLU A 613 15.65 -9.47 25.27
N ALA A 614 14.70 -9.61 26.22
CA ALA A 614 13.29 -9.38 26.00
C ALA A 614 12.95 -7.97 25.48
N ILE A 615 13.71 -6.95 25.90
CA ILE A 615 13.48 -5.55 25.52
C ILE A 615 14.23 -5.10 24.26
N SER A 616 15.17 -5.92 23.77
CA SER A 616 16.05 -5.55 22.64
C SER A 616 15.91 -6.45 21.41
N THR A 617 15.30 -7.62 21.53
CA THR A 617 15.30 -8.61 20.46
C THR A 617 13.99 -8.63 19.70
N GLU A 618 14.09 -8.65 18.37
CA GLU A 618 12.99 -8.92 17.46
C GLU A 618 12.96 -10.41 17.12
N VAL A 619 11.83 -11.08 17.34
CA VAL A 619 11.61 -12.46 16.93
C VAL A 619 10.39 -12.57 16.04
N ASN A 620 10.64 -12.82 14.74
CA ASN A 620 9.60 -12.92 13.70
C ASN A 620 9.10 -14.37 13.49
N ARG A 621 8.95 -15.17 14.55
CA ARG A 621 8.48 -16.56 14.44
C ARG A 621 7.30 -16.83 15.37
N PRO A 622 6.11 -17.13 14.81
CA PRO A 622 4.92 -17.39 15.62
C PRO A 622 4.93 -18.74 16.37
N ASP A 623 5.84 -19.64 16.01
CA ASP A 623 6.02 -20.99 16.56
C ASP A 623 7.30 -21.10 17.42
N LEU A 624 7.70 -19.98 18.03
CA LEU A 624 8.84 -19.92 18.92
C LEU A 624 8.51 -20.60 20.25
N TRP A 625 9.45 -21.43 20.74
CA TRP A 625 9.40 -21.97 22.08
C TRP A 625 10.80 -22.18 22.65
N SER A 626 10.90 -22.08 23.98
CA SER A 626 12.08 -22.43 24.77
C SER A 626 11.64 -23.33 25.91
N GLY A 627 12.41 -24.41 26.17
CA GLY A 627 12.18 -25.33 27.28
C GLY A 627 12.72 -24.81 28.62
N PHE A 628 13.32 -23.63 28.63
CA PHE A 628 13.87 -23.02 29.86
C PHE A 628 12.85 -21.99 30.39
N PRO A 629 12.37 -22.17 31.64
CA PRO A 629 11.51 -21.20 32.29
C PRO A 629 12.30 -19.94 32.66
N SER A 630 11.68 -18.78 32.56
CA SER A 630 12.17 -17.52 33.11
C SER A 630 12.06 -17.53 34.64
N THR A 631 12.87 -16.73 35.32
CA THR A 631 12.77 -16.56 36.76
C THR A 631 11.65 -15.59 37.12
N ALA A 632 11.00 -15.79 38.27
CA ALA A 632 9.93 -14.91 38.74
C ALA A 632 10.40 -13.44 38.88
N LYS A 633 11.67 -13.22 39.28
CA LYS A 633 12.26 -11.87 39.37
C LYS A 633 12.40 -11.18 38.01
N ALA A 634 12.84 -11.91 36.99
CA ALA A 634 12.97 -11.35 35.64
C ALA A 634 11.61 -11.07 35.04
N GLU A 635 10.59 -11.93 35.28
CA GLU A 635 9.20 -11.68 34.84
C GLU A 635 8.58 -10.47 35.54
N GLU A 636 8.78 -10.29 36.84
CA GLU A 636 8.32 -9.16 37.63
C GLU A 636 8.94 -7.86 37.09
N ALA A 637 10.26 -7.80 36.92
CA ALA A 637 10.96 -6.65 36.40
C ALA A 637 10.47 -6.28 34.97
N LEU A 638 10.30 -7.27 34.11
CA LEU A 638 9.74 -7.04 32.78
C LEU A 638 8.29 -6.51 32.88
N HIS A 639 7.47 -7.07 33.76
CA HIS A 639 6.09 -6.63 33.97
C HIS A 639 6.01 -5.15 34.41
N ASP A 640 6.90 -4.72 35.30
CA ASP A 640 6.98 -3.36 35.80
C ASP A 640 7.32 -2.36 34.67
N LEU A 641 8.09 -2.78 33.68
CA LEU A 641 8.39 -1.96 32.49
C LEU A 641 7.18 -1.81 31.53
N ALA A 642 6.13 -2.63 31.66
CA ALA A 642 4.99 -2.59 30.76
C ALA A 642 4.24 -1.25 30.75
N GLY A 643 4.24 -0.55 31.89
CA GLY A 643 3.67 0.80 32.03
C GLY A 643 4.40 1.82 31.16
N ILE A 644 5.72 1.85 31.28
CA ILE A 644 6.62 2.75 30.53
C ILE A 644 6.50 2.49 29.02
N ARG A 645 6.51 1.23 28.62
CA ARG A 645 6.33 0.83 27.20
C ARG A 645 5.01 1.33 26.64
N ARG A 646 3.90 1.15 27.35
CA ARG A 646 2.58 1.63 26.92
C ARG A 646 2.51 3.14 26.75
N GLU A 647 3.15 3.88 27.65
CA GLU A 647 3.23 5.34 27.57
C GLU A 647 4.05 5.77 26.35
N LEU A 648 5.21 5.15 26.11
CA LEU A 648 6.05 5.40 24.94
C LEU A 648 5.28 5.16 23.64
N LEU A 649 4.62 4.00 23.52
CA LEU A 649 3.83 3.68 22.31
C LEU A 649 2.70 4.68 22.07
N ARG A 650 2.02 5.17 23.13
CA ARG A 650 0.99 6.20 23.01
C ARG A 650 1.57 7.55 22.58
N ALA A 651 2.75 7.92 23.09
CA ALA A 651 3.44 9.14 22.67
C ALA A 651 3.85 9.07 21.20
N GLN A 652 4.42 7.95 20.78
CA GLN A 652 4.76 7.68 19.38
C GLN A 652 3.54 7.74 18.46
N GLU A 653 2.42 7.15 18.86
CA GLU A 653 1.16 7.16 18.08
C GLU A 653 0.62 8.58 17.90
N ARG A 654 0.62 9.40 18.97
CA ARG A 654 0.19 10.81 18.89
C ARG A 654 1.04 11.63 17.93
N SER A 655 2.35 11.42 17.93
CA SER A 655 3.31 12.13 17.06
C SER A 655 3.54 11.42 15.72
N GLN A 656 2.76 10.38 15.38
CA GLN A 656 2.85 9.59 14.15
C GLN A 656 4.25 9.00 13.88
N VAL A 657 4.97 8.66 14.93
CA VAL A 657 6.29 8.03 14.89
C VAL A 657 6.13 6.51 15.05
N VAL A 658 6.78 5.73 14.17
CA VAL A 658 6.74 4.26 14.22
C VAL A 658 8.16 3.76 14.44
N ILE A 659 8.54 3.60 15.71
CA ILE A 659 9.80 2.97 16.12
C ILE A 659 9.45 1.80 17.03
N PRO A 660 9.95 0.57 16.76
CA PRO A 660 9.56 -0.61 17.53
C PRO A 660 10.08 -0.53 18.99
N ALA A 661 9.24 -0.90 19.94
CA ALA A 661 9.65 -1.14 21.32
C ALA A 661 9.46 -2.64 21.60
N TRP A 662 10.52 -3.41 21.43
CA TRP A 662 10.50 -4.88 21.48
C TRP A 662 10.05 -5.41 22.85
N TRP A 663 9.42 -6.61 22.85
CA TRP A 663 8.88 -7.24 24.03
C TRP A 663 8.71 -8.74 23.77
N GLU A 664 9.76 -9.52 24.06
CA GLU A 664 9.82 -10.94 23.70
C GLU A 664 10.15 -11.80 24.94
N PRO A 665 9.16 -12.07 25.83
CA PRO A 665 9.40 -12.78 27.08
C PRO A 665 9.76 -14.26 26.90
N GLU A 666 9.41 -14.88 25.76
CA GLU A 666 9.58 -16.33 25.55
C GLU A 666 11.02 -16.81 25.54
N LEU A 667 11.98 -15.92 25.30
CA LEU A 667 13.40 -16.26 25.22
C LEU A 667 14.21 -15.92 26.49
N MET A 668 13.60 -15.24 27.46
CA MET A 668 14.25 -14.87 28.72
C MET A 668 14.89 -16.05 29.40
N GLY A 669 14.16 -17.16 29.54
CA GLY A 669 14.66 -18.38 30.18
C GLY A 669 15.86 -19.00 29.46
N LEU A 670 15.91 -18.91 28.13
CA LEU A 670 17.06 -19.39 27.35
C LEU A 670 18.32 -18.58 27.64
N VAL A 671 18.21 -17.25 27.69
CA VAL A 671 19.34 -16.37 28.00
C VAL A 671 19.79 -16.50 29.44
N ASP A 672 18.86 -16.63 30.40
CA ASP A 672 19.14 -16.90 31.80
C ASP A 672 19.90 -18.24 31.97
N ALA A 673 19.41 -19.31 31.36
CA ALA A 673 20.08 -20.62 31.41
C ALA A 673 21.51 -20.55 30.86
N TRP A 674 21.70 -19.85 29.72
CA TRP A 674 23.02 -19.61 29.15
C TRP A 674 23.92 -18.82 30.11
N ALA A 675 23.43 -17.73 30.67
CA ALA A 675 24.20 -16.91 31.63
C ALA A 675 24.56 -17.65 32.91
N ARG A 676 23.75 -18.62 33.34
CA ARG A 676 24.03 -19.54 34.48
C ARG A 676 24.97 -20.69 34.14
N GLY A 677 25.42 -20.83 32.89
CA GLY A 677 26.42 -21.81 32.49
C GLY A 677 25.87 -23.09 31.88
N ALA A 678 24.64 -23.12 31.40
CA ALA A 678 24.08 -24.26 30.65
C ALA A 678 25.01 -24.65 29.48
N ALA A 679 25.12 -25.94 29.18
CA ALA A 679 25.91 -26.43 28.06
C ALA A 679 25.22 -26.03 26.73
N TRP A 680 26.01 -25.75 25.69
CA TRP A 680 25.46 -25.33 24.37
C TRP A 680 24.54 -26.38 23.76
N SER A 681 24.94 -27.67 23.86
CA SER A 681 24.14 -28.80 23.40
C SER A 681 22.74 -28.83 24.00
N ASP A 682 22.67 -28.60 25.33
CA ASP A 682 21.42 -28.62 26.08
C ASP A 682 20.55 -27.42 25.72
N LEU A 683 21.19 -26.27 25.51
CA LEU A 683 20.50 -25.05 25.10
C LEU A 683 19.80 -25.25 23.73
N ILE A 684 20.53 -25.80 22.76
CA ILE A 684 19.98 -26.01 21.39
C ILE A 684 18.98 -27.16 21.36
N ALA A 685 19.15 -28.21 22.16
CA ALA A 685 18.16 -29.30 22.18
C ALA A 685 16.79 -28.89 22.73
N ASN A 686 16.73 -27.81 23.53
CA ASN A 686 15.52 -27.35 24.21
C ASN A 686 14.98 -26.01 23.66
N THR A 687 15.16 -25.75 22.40
CA THR A 687 14.57 -24.57 21.71
C THR A 687 14.18 -24.90 20.28
N SER A 688 13.21 -24.13 19.74
CA SER A 688 12.83 -24.16 18.32
C SER A 688 13.78 -23.35 17.41
N LEU A 689 14.73 -22.63 18.00
CA LEU A 689 15.68 -21.78 17.28
C LEU A 689 16.83 -22.59 16.68
N ASP A 690 17.36 -22.13 15.55
CA ASP A 690 18.61 -22.62 15.00
C ASP A 690 19.80 -22.07 15.81
N GLU A 691 20.94 -22.76 15.83
CA GLU A 691 22.16 -22.35 16.54
C GLU A 691 22.59 -20.90 16.24
N GLY A 692 22.58 -20.52 14.96
CA GLY A 692 22.94 -19.17 14.53
C GLY A 692 21.94 -18.09 15.00
N ASP A 693 20.67 -18.43 15.21
CA ASP A 693 19.70 -17.49 15.79
C ASP A 693 19.99 -17.26 17.27
N VAL A 694 20.30 -18.34 18.00
CA VAL A 694 20.68 -18.26 19.43
C VAL A 694 21.95 -17.41 19.60
N VAL A 695 23.00 -17.65 18.80
CA VAL A 695 24.20 -16.81 18.79
C VAL A 695 23.88 -15.35 18.50
N ARG A 696 23.02 -15.07 17.53
CA ARG A 696 22.62 -13.68 17.16
C ARG A 696 21.92 -12.98 18.32
N ILE A 697 21.00 -13.66 18.99
CA ILE A 697 20.27 -13.13 20.14
C ILE A 697 21.24 -12.83 21.28
N LEU A 698 22.09 -13.78 21.62
CA LEU A 698 23.07 -13.62 22.70
C LEU A 698 24.09 -12.52 22.39
N ARG A 699 24.58 -12.39 21.14
CA ARG A 699 25.46 -11.28 20.71
C ARG A 699 24.78 -9.93 20.86
N ARG A 700 23.49 -9.81 20.48
CA ARG A 700 22.74 -8.59 20.64
C ARG A 700 22.57 -8.19 22.11
N THR A 701 22.34 -9.16 22.98
CA THR A 701 22.32 -8.96 24.45
C THR A 701 23.70 -8.53 24.98
N VAL A 702 24.78 -9.14 24.49
CA VAL A 702 26.16 -8.76 24.79
C VAL A 702 26.45 -7.32 24.38
N ASP A 703 26.06 -6.95 23.14
CA ASP A 703 26.25 -5.59 22.62
C ASP A 703 25.53 -4.53 23.47
N LEU A 704 24.30 -4.82 23.90
CA LEU A 704 23.55 -3.92 24.77
C LEU A 704 24.14 -3.83 26.16
N LEU A 705 24.46 -4.98 26.81
CA LEU A 705 25.11 -5.02 28.10
C LEU A 705 26.46 -4.27 28.10
N GLY A 706 27.22 -4.34 27.01
CA GLY A 706 28.46 -3.61 26.80
C GLY A 706 28.31 -2.09 26.74
N GLN A 707 27.12 -1.57 26.47
CA GLN A 707 26.85 -0.13 26.41
C GLN A 707 26.50 0.46 27.79
N VAL A 708 25.90 -0.35 28.67
CA VAL A 708 25.41 0.10 29.99
C VAL A 708 26.47 0.82 30.82
N PRO A 709 27.75 0.36 30.89
CA PRO A 709 28.76 1.08 31.67
C PRO A 709 29.01 2.55 31.26
N TYR A 710 28.63 2.93 30.03
CA TYR A 710 28.81 4.27 29.49
C TYR A 710 27.61 5.18 29.71
N CYS A 711 26.51 4.68 30.26
CA CYS A 711 25.31 5.46 30.57
C CYS A 711 25.51 6.27 31.85
N GLU A 712 25.10 7.54 31.86
CA GLU A 712 25.30 8.45 33.00
C GLU A 712 24.26 8.28 34.11
N ALA A 713 22.97 8.28 33.75
CA ALA A 713 21.82 8.31 34.68
C ALA A 713 21.40 6.92 35.18
N ILE A 714 22.34 6.04 35.53
CA ILE A 714 22.05 4.69 36.04
C ILE A 714 22.82 4.40 37.35
N SER A 715 22.30 3.46 38.14
CA SER A 715 22.93 3.08 39.40
C SER A 715 24.26 2.35 39.17
N GLU A 716 25.21 2.45 40.15
CA GLU A 716 26.46 1.70 40.10
C GLU A 716 26.22 0.20 40.24
N GLN A 717 25.14 -0.19 40.93
CA GLN A 717 24.74 -1.59 41.06
C GLN A 717 24.38 -2.17 39.68
N LEU A 718 23.58 -1.47 38.89
CA LEU A 718 23.20 -1.88 37.53
C LEU A 718 24.44 -1.97 36.62
N ARG A 719 25.36 -1.01 36.69
CA ARG A 719 26.64 -1.07 35.94
C ARG A 719 27.45 -2.31 36.29
N SER A 720 27.56 -2.61 37.58
CA SER A 720 28.29 -3.78 38.07
C SER A 720 27.63 -5.08 37.57
N ASN A 721 26.31 -5.20 37.73
CA ASN A 721 25.55 -6.35 37.28
C ASN A 721 25.64 -6.56 35.78
N ALA A 722 25.60 -5.47 34.99
CA ALA A 722 25.75 -5.53 33.54
C ALA A 722 27.15 -6.05 33.12
N ARG A 723 28.22 -5.60 33.76
CA ARG A 723 29.57 -6.13 33.51
C ARG A 723 29.68 -7.63 33.83
N LEU A 724 29.06 -8.08 34.93
CA LEU A 724 29.05 -9.50 35.31
C LEU A 724 28.20 -10.33 34.33
N ALA A 725 27.04 -9.82 33.92
CA ALA A 725 26.17 -10.44 32.93
C ALA A 725 26.88 -10.56 31.56
N LEU A 726 27.55 -9.50 31.13
CA LEU A 726 28.37 -9.50 29.91
C LEU A 726 29.41 -10.62 29.95
N LYS A 727 30.16 -10.73 31.04
CA LYS A 727 31.17 -11.78 31.22
C LYS A 727 30.56 -13.19 31.19
N ALA A 728 29.38 -13.37 31.78
CA ALA A 728 28.69 -14.65 31.85
C ALA A 728 28.19 -15.15 30.49
N ILE A 729 27.70 -14.22 29.65
CA ILE A 729 27.15 -14.55 28.31
C ILE A 729 28.25 -14.67 27.26
N ASN A 730 29.29 -13.82 27.34
CA ASN A 730 30.32 -13.69 26.31
C ASN A 730 31.33 -14.81 26.38
N ARG A 731 30.89 -16.04 26.15
CA ARG A 731 31.68 -17.25 26.04
C ARG A 731 31.42 -17.95 24.71
N PHE A 732 32.33 -18.84 24.27
CA PHE A 732 32.15 -19.61 23.05
C PHE A 732 30.80 -20.39 23.09
N PRO A 733 29.98 -20.41 22.02
CA PRO A 733 30.24 -19.92 20.66
C PRO A 733 29.72 -18.49 20.38
N VAL A 734 29.34 -17.71 21.38
CA VAL A 734 28.85 -16.33 21.23
C VAL A 734 30.01 -15.41 20.82
N CYS A 735 31.15 -15.51 21.46
CA CYS A 735 32.41 -14.88 21.05
C CYS A 735 33.30 -15.84 20.25
N GLU A 736 34.25 -15.31 19.52
CA GLU A 736 35.23 -16.07 18.79
C GLU A 736 36.38 -16.51 19.78
N ALA A 737 36.92 -17.70 19.57
CA ALA A 737 37.98 -18.22 20.44
C ALA A 737 39.23 -17.32 20.45
N GLU A 738 39.53 -16.64 19.35
CA GLU A 738 40.64 -15.67 19.27
C GLU A 738 40.41 -14.43 20.13
N ASP A 739 39.19 -13.95 20.25
CA ASP A 739 38.87 -12.77 21.04
C ASP A 739 38.99 -13.08 22.54
N LEU A 740 38.63 -14.30 22.94
CA LEU A 740 38.87 -14.77 24.31
C LEU A 740 40.36 -14.85 24.64
N LEU A 741 41.19 -15.33 23.71
CA LEU A 741 42.62 -15.38 23.89
C LEU A 741 43.24 -13.98 23.95
N LYS A 742 42.77 -13.04 23.14
CA LYS A 742 43.20 -11.63 23.19
C LYS A 742 42.75 -10.97 24.50
N ALA A 743 41.52 -11.19 24.94
CA ALA A 743 41.03 -10.67 26.21
C ALA A 743 41.81 -11.23 27.42
N ALA A 744 42.07 -12.54 27.44
CA ALA A 744 42.89 -13.18 28.46
C ALA A 744 44.35 -12.67 28.45
N ALA A 745 44.92 -12.39 27.27
CA ALA A 745 46.27 -11.82 27.16
C ALA A 745 46.33 -10.37 27.66
N VAL A 746 45.28 -9.58 27.46
CA VAL A 746 45.15 -8.22 28.01
C VAL A 746 44.97 -8.24 29.53
N GLU A 747 44.13 -9.13 30.07
CA GLU A 747 44.00 -9.32 31.52
C GLU A 747 45.30 -9.81 32.19
N ALA A 748 46.06 -10.68 31.52
CA ALA A 748 47.32 -11.23 32.04
C ALA A 748 48.55 -10.30 31.85
N GLY A 749 48.51 -9.40 30.85
CA GLY A 749 49.67 -8.61 30.45
C GLY A 749 49.66 -7.13 30.83
N GLY A 750 48.63 -6.60 31.46
CA GLY A 750 48.57 -5.18 31.89
C GLY A 750 48.70 -4.13 30.76
N LEU A 751 48.52 -4.50 29.51
CA LEU A 751 48.58 -3.60 28.34
C LEU A 751 47.26 -2.86 28.12
N ASN A 752 47.31 -1.56 28.26
CA ASN A 752 46.20 -0.65 28.12
C ASN A 752 45.80 -0.55 26.62
N PRO A 753 44.58 -0.95 26.21
CA PRO A 753 44.15 -0.95 24.81
C PRO A 753 43.90 0.46 24.22
N ALA A 754 44.17 1.52 24.96
CA ALA A 754 43.94 2.90 24.52
C ALA A 754 45.00 3.47 23.55
N THR A 755 46.14 2.76 23.34
CA THR A 755 47.28 3.25 22.55
C THR A 755 47.31 2.77 21.09
N GLU A 756 46.54 1.77 20.69
CA GLU A 756 46.53 1.28 19.31
C GLU A 756 45.41 1.87 18.43
N ARG A 757 44.54 2.73 18.96
CA ARG A 757 43.51 3.43 18.13
C ARG A 757 43.91 4.83 17.69
N ALA A 758 45.17 5.24 17.90
CA ALA A 758 45.72 6.55 17.50
C ALA A 758 46.94 6.45 16.57
N ALA A 759 47.12 5.34 15.87
CA ALA A 759 48.09 5.21 14.79
C ALA A 759 47.40 4.91 13.45
#